data_b863cbe007af3cf69a4840cbd6df51b8
#
_entry.id   b863cbe007af3cf69a4840cbd6df51b8
#
_cell.length_a   1.000
_cell.length_b   1.000
_cell.length_c   1.000
_cell.angle_alpha   90.00
_cell.angle_beta   90.00
_cell.angle_gamma   90.00
#
_symmetry.space_group_name_H-M   'P 1'
#
loop_
_entity.id
_entity.type
_entity.pdbx_description
1 polymer ?
#
loop_
_entity_poly.entity_id
_entity_poly.type
_entity_poly.pdbx_seq_one_letter_code
_entity_poly.pdbx_strand_id
1 'polypeptide(L)'
;SIQGGSIIINDFDPYYHLRIIENTIQHFPYVLAYDPYVNYPTGFWIGWPPLYDFLAGAYTLVAMALFHVDWQVAVATFPALLGALAILPIYYITKLIFDWKAGIVAAALLTVIPANIQDSMVGNINHHVAVEVLFPALLFLFLMFALRGELTFGKVRRLAFTGGDKRILLYAALAGVFVTACLLTWLGSFFFLGIIGAYAIVQYSINHVKRLSSDNLTIVLLTMLFVSLITTLPVSLTTHFARTIDTLQLSLFQPLFLVALIVIFAIFGFLAYYMRGMRPAAYPLTICALVVAASIGLYVWNPSLTVTVFSGYGFFTQTGVLQTVAEAQPLFFVGGSFTLAAAASYFQLLLFVSLAGLVVLVYRAWKKQDAAAVLLAVWSVFAFVLGSIQVQFAFLLSANVAILSGFVIVWIMDTLIGKSYGKLSGVRDAAAVPQLFGREVKYTQLLGVLVVVAVLLLPSISATTTTAQSVSSIPSDWAEACQWLNANTPATSNYNVTSNQIPAYGVLSWWDYGNWIIFLAHRPAIANNFQTGVNDSATFFVSQNESGTLGIIQKDHVKYVMTDYEMADYTDKFPAIALLSGQGVDTFLTTQSYVDQNGTTQQQTVPTAAYYNTTLVRLQYYDGNGYSHYRLIYESPTTVGTLNGTNIQYVKIFEYVEGARIAVSGNGNATLSLNVTTNQNRTFTYTQSARVNGTHVFVVPYATVGMPYGIKTGPAYKVTIGNVTKQIAVNESDVQNGTELTLSF
;
A
#
# COMPACT_ATOMS: atom_id res chain seq x y z
N SER A 1 -16.87 9.10 3.42
CA SER A 1 -15.75 9.90 3.18
C SER A 1 -15.86 11.39 3.52
N ILE A 2 -17.04 11.92 3.85
CA ILE A 2 -17.20 13.25 4.43
C ILE A 2 -18.02 13.10 5.72
N GLN A 3 -17.42 13.37 6.88
CA GLN A 3 -18.11 13.39 8.18
C GLN A 3 -17.93 14.76 8.81
N GLY A 4 -19.04 15.36 9.28
CA GLY A 4 -18.98 16.66 9.95
C GLY A 4 -18.39 17.82 9.13
N GLY A 5 -18.36 17.71 7.79
CA GLY A 5 -17.76 18.70 6.90
C GLY A 5 -16.26 18.51 6.63
N SER A 6 -15.62 17.50 7.26
CA SER A 6 -14.22 17.14 7.01
C SER A 6 -14.12 15.91 6.13
N ILE A 7 -13.12 15.89 5.25
CA ILE A 7 -12.82 14.74 4.41
C ILE A 7 -12.11 13.70 5.25
N ILE A 8 -12.59 12.47 5.18
CA ILE A 8 -11.92 11.32 5.78
C ILE A 8 -10.95 10.77 4.74
N ILE A 9 -9.68 10.78 5.09
CA ILE A 9 -8.59 10.13 4.35
C ILE A 9 -8.45 8.72 4.93
N ASN A 10 -8.48 7.74 4.06
CA ASN A 10 -8.36 6.32 4.44
C ASN A 10 -6.90 5.92 4.46
N ASP A 11 -6.54 4.98 5.39
CA ASP A 11 -5.25 4.31 5.40
C ASP A 11 -4.02 5.22 5.67
N PHE A 12 -2.83 4.65 5.61
CA PHE A 12 -1.54 5.30 5.92
C PHE A 12 -0.90 5.93 4.68
N ASP A 13 -0.92 5.23 3.54
CA ASP A 13 -0.25 5.65 2.31
C ASP A 13 -0.82 6.92 1.68
N PRO A 14 -2.14 7.15 1.67
CA PRO A 14 -2.73 8.38 1.17
C PRO A 14 -2.15 9.66 1.78
N TYR A 15 -1.69 9.63 3.03
CA TYR A 15 -1.08 10.81 3.65
C TYR A 15 0.27 11.18 3.04
N TYR A 16 1.03 10.19 2.54
CA TYR A 16 2.26 10.48 1.82
C TYR A 16 1.99 10.94 0.39
N HIS A 17 1.03 10.36 -0.31
CA HIS A 17 0.56 10.89 -1.59
C HIS A 17 0.09 12.35 -1.46
N LEU A 18 -0.69 12.67 -0.41
CA LEU A 18 -1.09 14.05 -0.12
C LEU A 18 0.11 14.98 0.06
N ARG A 19 1.16 14.53 0.75
CA ARG A 19 2.39 15.32 0.91
C ARG A 19 3.08 15.61 -0.42
N ILE A 20 3.23 14.58 -1.28
CA ILE A 20 3.83 14.77 -2.61
C ILE A 20 2.94 15.68 -3.46
N ILE A 21 1.61 15.47 -3.44
CA ILE A 21 0.66 16.25 -4.22
C ILE A 21 0.61 17.70 -3.74
N GLU A 22 0.61 17.97 -2.44
CA GLU A 22 0.69 19.31 -1.88
C GLU A 22 1.92 20.05 -2.38
N ASN A 23 3.09 19.41 -2.32
CA ASN A 23 4.34 19.97 -2.84
C ASN A 23 4.27 20.19 -4.37
N THR A 24 3.69 19.22 -5.10
CA THR A 24 3.50 19.33 -6.56
C THR A 24 2.59 20.50 -6.94
N ILE A 25 1.49 20.73 -6.22
CA ILE A 25 0.58 21.87 -6.45
C ILE A 25 1.33 23.20 -6.28
N GLN A 26 2.17 23.29 -5.24
CA GLN A 26 2.94 24.51 -4.94
C GLN A 26 4.05 24.78 -5.96
N HIS A 27 4.61 23.73 -6.58
CA HIS A 27 5.77 23.83 -7.48
C HIS A 27 5.50 23.27 -8.89
N PHE A 28 4.24 23.19 -9.32
CA PHE A 28 3.87 22.58 -10.59
C PHE A 28 4.69 23.15 -11.77
N PRO A 29 5.26 22.31 -12.67
CA PRO A 29 4.98 20.88 -12.87
C PRO A 29 5.97 19.90 -12.16
N TYR A 30 6.70 20.33 -11.16
CA TYR A 30 7.70 19.52 -10.50
C TYR A 30 7.08 18.65 -9.40
N VAL A 31 7.49 17.38 -9.34
CA VAL A 31 7.14 16.43 -8.29
C VAL A 31 8.30 16.32 -7.31
N LEU A 32 7.99 16.17 -6.03
CA LEU A 32 8.99 16.03 -4.96
C LEU A 32 9.94 14.86 -5.26
N ALA A 33 11.24 15.12 -5.35
CA ALA A 33 12.26 14.11 -5.64
C ALA A 33 13.08 13.71 -4.41
N TYR A 34 13.19 14.59 -3.43
CA TYR A 34 13.88 14.35 -2.16
C TYR A 34 13.05 14.90 -1.00
N ASP A 35 12.82 14.10 0.04
CA ASP A 35 12.09 14.52 1.22
C ASP A 35 12.96 14.41 2.48
N PRO A 36 13.35 15.53 3.10
CA PRO A 36 14.13 15.55 4.35
C PRO A 36 13.33 15.12 5.57
N TYR A 37 11.99 14.94 5.43
CA TYR A 37 11.10 14.53 6.51
C TYR A 37 10.95 13.01 6.64
N VAL A 38 11.36 12.26 5.61
CA VAL A 38 11.35 10.80 5.59
C VAL A 38 12.74 10.28 5.91
N ASN A 39 12.83 9.21 6.73
CA ASN A 39 14.10 8.58 7.09
C ASN A 39 15.09 9.59 7.73
N TYR A 40 14.56 10.41 8.62
CA TYR A 40 15.33 11.44 9.30
C TYR A 40 16.46 10.81 10.17
N PRO A 41 17.69 11.39 10.26
CA PRO A 41 18.10 12.68 9.68
C PRO A 41 18.66 12.60 8.25
N THR A 42 18.77 11.41 7.66
CA THR A 42 19.39 11.19 6.36
C THR A 42 18.57 11.78 5.21
N GLY A 43 17.24 11.85 5.38
CA GLY A 43 16.31 12.16 4.30
C GLY A 43 16.14 10.99 3.35
N PHE A 44 15.28 11.17 2.35
CA PHE A 44 14.90 10.10 1.44
C PHE A 44 14.80 10.60 -0.01
N TRP A 45 15.58 9.99 -0.88
CA TRP A 45 15.40 10.16 -2.32
C TRP A 45 14.23 9.31 -2.78
N ILE A 46 13.19 9.98 -3.30
CA ILE A 46 11.97 9.31 -3.74
C ILE A 46 12.27 8.57 -5.05
N GLY A 47 12.44 7.26 -4.96
CA GLY A 47 12.57 6.38 -6.13
C GLY A 47 11.21 5.90 -6.68
N TRP A 48 10.13 6.40 -6.12
CA TRP A 48 8.76 6.07 -6.50
C TRP A 48 8.42 6.67 -7.87
N PRO A 49 7.66 5.96 -8.73
CA PRO A 49 7.22 6.48 -10.01
C PRO A 49 6.24 7.66 -9.84
N PRO A 50 6.48 8.82 -10.49
CA PRO A 50 5.81 10.08 -10.14
C PRO A 50 4.45 10.32 -10.83
N LEU A 51 4.00 9.46 -11.74
CA LEU A 51 2.90 9.80 -12.67
C LEU A 51 1.56 9.99 -11.95
N TYR A 52 1.27 9.15 -10.94
CA TYR A 52 0.01 9.27 -10.20
C TYR A 52 -0.08 10.62 -9.48
N ASP A 53 0.95 10.98 -8.71
CA ASP A 53 0.97 12.22 -7.93
C ASP A 53 1.00 13.46 -8.83
N PHE A 54 1.70 13.38 -9.96
CA PHE A 54 1.67 14.43 -10.98
C PHE A 54 0.27 14.64 -11.56
N LEU A 55 -0.42 13.56 -11.95
CA LEU A 55 -1.77 13.62 -12.49
C LEU A 55 -2.79 14.11 -11.45
N ALA A 56 -2.65 13.64 -10.19
CA ALA A 56 -3.48 14.09 -9.08
C ALA A 56 -3.26 15.58 -8.79
N GLY A 57 -2.02 16.06 -8.79
CA GLY A 57 -1.69 17.48 -8.65
C GLY A 57 -2.26 18.33 -9.77
N ALA A 58 -2.08 17.90 -11.03
CA ALA A 58 -2.65 18.59 -12.19
C ALA A 58 -4.19 18.63 -12.14
N TYR A 59 -4.83 17.50 -11.82
CA TYR A 59 -6.27 17.45 -11.63
C TYR A 59 -6.74 18.41 -10.53
N THR A 60 -6.04 18.40 -9.39
CA THR A 60 -6.38 19.25 -8.25
C THR A 60 -6.33 20.73 -8.62
N LEU A 61 -5.29 21.17 -9.31
CA LEU A 61 -5.19 22.57 -9.80
C LEU A 61 -6.35 22.95 -10.72
N VAL A 62 -6.74 22.06 -11.63
CA VAL A 62 -7.88 22.28 -12.52
C VAL A 62 -9.19 22.33 -11.74
N ALA A 63 -9.40 21.40 -10.80
CA ALA A 63 -10.62 21.34 -9.99
C ALA A 63 -10.76 22.58 -9.09
N MET A 64 -9.67 23.01 -8.45
CA MET A 64 -9.64 24.26 -7.66
C MET A 64 -10.03 25.48 -8.53
N ALA A 65 -9.48 25.56 -9.73
CA ALA A 65 -9.76 26.67 -10.65
C ALA A 65 -11.21 26.69 -11.17
N LEU A 66 -11.78 25.50 -11.43
CA LEU A 66 -13.14 25.40 -12.01
C LEU A 66 -14.25 25.44 -10.96
N PHE A 67 -14.03 24.82 -9.79
CA PHE A 67 -15.07 24.59 -8.78
C PHE A 67 -14.88 25.45 -7.52
N HIS A 68 -13.77 26.17 -7.39
CA HIS A 68 -13.42 27.00 -6.22
C HIS A 68 -13.47 26.22 -4.89
N VAL A 69 -13.04 24.96 -4.91
CA VAL A 69 -12.97 24.07 -3.75
C VAL A 69 -11.57 24.07 -3.16
N ASP A 70 -11.47 23.70 -1.88
CA ASP A 70 -10.17 23.45 -1.23
C ASP A 70 -9.41 22.32 -1.93
N TRP A 71 -8.07 22.37 -1.93
CA TRP A 71 -7.24 21.39 -2.62
C TRP A 71 -7.41 19.97 -2.07
N GLN A 72 -7.63 19.82 -0.74
CA GLN A 72 -7.85 18.49 -0.13
C GLN A 72 -9.19 17.91 -0.58
N VAL A 73 -10.23 18.74 -0.73
CA VAL A 73 -11.52 18.34 -1.30
C VAL A 73 -11.35 17.90 -2.75
N ALA A 74 -10.61 18.67 -3.53
CA ALA A 74 -10.38 18.38 -4.95
C ALA A 74 -9.65 17.03 -5.10
N VAL A 75 -8.49 16.86 -4.47
CA VAL A 75 -7.68 15.65 -4.61
C VAL A 75 -8.40 14.38 -4.11
N ALA A 76 -9.21 14.50 -3.06
CA ALA A 76 -9.96 13.35 -2.52
C ALA A 76 -10.93 12.73 -3.53
N THR A 77 -11.39 13.49 -4.53
CA THR A 77 -12.28 12.98 -5.59
C THR A 77 -11.54 12.30 -6.74
N PHE A 78 -10.22 12.43 -6.83
CA PHE A 78 -9.42 11.90 -7.94
C PHE A 78 -9.51 10.38 -8.09
N PRO A 79 -9.40 9.55 -7.02
CA PRO A 79 -9.57 8.11 -7.14
C PRO A 79 -10.94 7.71 -7.69
N ALA A 80 -12.00 8.38 -7.26
CA ALA A 80 -13.35 8.10 -7.73
C ALA A 80 -13.53 8.44 -9.23
N LEU A 81 -12.89 9.50 -9.71
CA LEU A 81 -12.84 9.83 -11.13
C LEU A 81 -12.14 8.71 -11.92
N LEU A 82 -10.99 8.21 -11.44
CA LEU A 82 -10.27 7.12 -12.11
C LEU A 82 -11.09 5.83 -12.13
N GLY A 83 -11.76 5.49 -11.02
CA GLY A 83 -12.68 4.35 -10.96
C GLY A 83 -13.85 4.47 -11.94
N ALA A 84 -14.42 5.66 -12.08
CA ALA A 84 -15.47 5.92 -13.07
C ALA A 84 -14.96 5.79 -14.51
N LEU A 85 -13.75 6.28 -14.79
CA LEU A 85 -13.13 6.15 -16.11
C LEU A 85 -12.80 4.69 -16.47
N ALA A 86 -12.49 3.84 -15.48
CA ALA A 86 -12.19 2.42 -15.68
C ALA A 86 -13.39 1.61 -16.23
N ILE A 87 -14.61 2.08 -16.02
CA ILE A 87 -15.84 1.46 -16.56
C ILE A 87 -15.79 1.35 -18.09
N LEU A 88 -15.25 2.36 -18.76
CA LEU A 88 -15.22 2.43 -20.23
C LEU A 88 -14.38 1.33 -20.86
N PRO A 89 -13.07 1.14 -20.52
CA PRO A 89 -12.29 0.06 -21.11
C PRO A 89 -12.83 -1.32 -20.77
N ILE A 90 -13.40 -1.54 -19.58
CA ILE A 90 -14.03 -2.81 -19.21
C ILE A 90 -15.24 -3.11 -20.10
N TYR A 91 -16.10 -2.12 -20.34
CA TYR A 91 -17.19 -2.25 -21.32
C TYR A 91 -16.67 -2.66 -22.70
N TYR A 92 -15.66 -1.94 -23.22
CA TYR A 92 -15.16 -2.17 -24.57
C TYR A 92 -14.42 -3.50 -24.72
N ILE A 93 -13.61 -3.93 -23.72
CA ILE A 93 -12.96 -5.26 -23.72
C ILE A 93 -14.01 -6.36 -23.77
N THR A 94 -15.01 -6.27 -22.88
CA THR A 94 -16.06 -7.29 -22.80
C THR A 94 -16.89 -7.35 -24.08
N LYS A 95 -17.28 -6.18 -24.61
CA LYS A 95 -17.98 -6.06 -25.90
C LYS A 95 -17.16 -6.63 -27.04
N LEU A 96 -15.85 -6.42 -27.06
CA LEU A 96 -14.94 -6.87 -28.11
C LEU A 96 -14.86 -8.41 -28.16
N ILE A 97 -14.79 -9.05 -27.00
CA ILE A 97 -14.60 -10.51 -26.88
C ILE A 97 -15.94 -11.27 -26.95
N PHE A 98 -16.98 -10.73 -26.34
CA PHE A 98 -18.29 -11.36 -26.19
C PHE A 98 -19.35 -10.60 -27.01
N ASP A 99 -20.05 -9.66 -26.37
CA ASP A 99 -21.04 -8.80 -26.99
C ASP A 99 -21.32 -7.55 -26.15
N TRP A 100 -22.13 -6.62 -26.67
CA TRP A 100 -22.43 -5.34 -26.00
C TRP A 100 -23.23 -5.51 -24.69
N LYS A 101 -24.06 -6.56 -24.56
CA LYS A 101 -24.86 -6.84 -23.36
C LYS A 101 -23.93 -7.25 -22.22
N ALA A 102 -23.05 -8.22 -22.49
CA ALA A 102 -22.00 -8.61 -21.55
C ALA A 102 -21.14 -7.41 -21.15
N GLY A 103 -20.86 -6.51 -22.11
CA GLY A 103 -20.14 -5.27 -21.84
C GLY A 103 -20.86 -4.37 -20.83
N ILE A 104 -22.17 -4.14 -20.99
CA ILE A 104 -22.97 -3.34 -20.04
C ILE A 104 -22.99 -3.99 -18.66
N VAL A 105 -23.21 -5.30 -18.60
CA VAL A 105 -23.25 -6.02 -17.32
C VAL A 105 -21.89 -5.99 -16.64
N ALA A 106 -20.79 -6.22 -17.36
CA ALA A 106 -19.44 -6.13 -16.80
C ALA A 106 -19.12 -4.73 -16.26
N ALA A 107 -19.50 -3.69 -17.02
CA ALA A 107 -19.35 -2.30 -16.59
C ALA A 107 -20.13 -2.01 -15.29
N ALA A 108 -21.37 -2.49 -15.19
CA ALA A 108 -22.19 -2.38 -13.98
C ALA A 108 -21.60 -3.20 -12.80
N LEU A 109 -21.10 -4.42 -13.06
CA LEU A 109 -20.49 -5.25 -12.03
C LEU A 109 -19.24 -4.57 -11.42
N LEU A 110 -18.41 -3.93 -12.22
CA LEU A 110 -17.22 -3.23 -11.71
C LEU A 110 -17.60 -2.20 -10.65
N THR A 111 -18.75 -1.55 -10.76
CA THR A 111 -19.21 -0.53 -9.79
C THR A 111 -19.75 -1.12 -8.49
N VAL A 112 -19.90 -2.44 -8.38
CA VAL A 112 -20.43 -3.13 -7.19
C VAL A 112 -19.51 -4.24 -6.68
N ILE A 113 -18.29 -4.36 -7.21
CA ILE A 113 -17.26 -5.26 -6.67
C ILE A 113 -16.57 -4.55 -5.49
N PRO A 114 -16.67 -5.09 -4.25
CA PRO A 114 -16.10 -4.44 -3.06
C PRO A 114 -14.62 -4.09 -3.20
N ALA A 115 -13.80 -4.99 -3.77
CA ALA A 115 -12.38 -4.73 -4.02
C ALA A 115 -12.16 -3.46 -4.86
N ASN A 116 -12.88 -3.29 -5.98
CA ASN A 116 -12.73 -2.09 -6.83
C ASN A 116 -13.19 -0.81 -6.12
N ILE A 117 -14.24 -0.90 -5.30
CA ILE A 117 -14.77 0.27 -4.59
C ILE A 117 -13.84 0.70 -3.47
N GLN A 118 -13.20 -0.23 -2.77
CA GLN A 118 -12.22 0.08 -1.73
C GLN A 118 -11.13 1.02 -2.26
N ASP A 119 -10.60 0.77 -3.46
CA ASP A 119 -9.52 1.58 -4.04
C ASP A 119 -10.00 2.85 -4.75
N SER A 120 -11.25 2.85 -5.23
CA SER A 120 -11.80 3.98 -5.99
C SER A 120 -12.70 4.90 -5.19
N MET A 121 -12.84 4.72 -3.86
CA MET A 121 -13.69 5.61 -3.08
C MET A 121 -13.02 6.97 -2.82
N VAL A 122 -13.87 7.99 -2.62
CA VAL A 122 -13.42 9.34 -2.27
C VAL A 122 -12.59 9.29 -0.97
N GLY A 123 -11.41 9.88 -0.98
CA GLY A 123 -10.49 9.92 0.16
C GLY A 123 -9.47 8.79 0.20
N ASN A 124 -9.55 7.77 -0.65
CA ASN A 124 -8.49 6.77 -0.83
C ASN A 124 -7.48 7.26 -1.89
N ILE A 125 -6.66 8.24 -1.52
CA ILE A 125 -5.69 8.88 -2.43
C ILE A 125 -4.49 7.96 -2.57
N ASN A 126 -4.67 6.88 -3.35
CA ASN A 126 -3.66 5.89 -3.63
C ASN A 126 -3.64 5.57 -5.13
N HIS A 127 -2.48 5.16 -5.63
CA HIS A 127 -2.27 4.84 -7.04
C HIS A 127 -2.93 3.54 -7.52
N HIS A 128 -3.46 2.71 -6.62
CA HIS A 128 -4.01 1.38 -6.93
C HIS A 128 -5.06 1.41 -8.04
N VAL A 129 -6.10 2.25 -7.94
CA VAL A 129 -7.16 2.31 -8.97
C VAL A 129 -6.62 2.64 -10.36
N ALA A 130 -5.56 3.45 -10.42
CA ALA A 130 -4.91 3.81 -11.69
C ALA A 130 -4.17 2.61 -12.29
N VAL A 131 -3.30 1.95 -11.50
CA VAL A 131 -2.36 0.93 -11.99
C VAL A 131 -2.94 -0.47 -11.98
N GLU A 132 -3.95 -0.75 -11.18
CA GLU A 132 -4.52 -2.10 -11.09
C GLU A 132 -5.72 -2.30 -12.01
N VAL A 133 -6.49 -1.25 -12.29
CA VAL A 133 -7.71 -1.35 -13.10
C VAL A 133 -7.64 -0.48 -14.36
N LEU A 134 -7.49 0.85 -14.24
CA LEU A 134 -7.66 1.76 -15.36
C LEU A 134 -6.57 1.61 -16.42
N PHE A 135 -5.30 1.78 -16.08
CA PHE A 135 -4.20 1.77 -17.06
C PHE A 135 -3.99 0.39 -17.68
N PRO A 136 -4.02 -0.74 -16.93
CA PRO A 136 -3.97 -2.06 -17.54
C PRO A 136 -5.15 -2.36 -18.46
N ALA A 137 -6.37 -1.94 -18.08
CA ALA A 137 -7.53 -2.13 -18.93
C ALA A 137 -7.40 -1.35 -20.26
N LEU A 138 -6.88 -0.11 -20.23
CA LEU A 138 -6.59 0.67 -21.43
C LEU A 138 -5.45 0.06 -22.25
N LEU A 139 -4.37 -0.38 -21.60
CA LEU A 139 -3.29 -1.11 -22.24
C LEU A 139 -3.81 -2.31 -23.03
N PHE A 140 -4.52 -3.21 -22.36
CA PHE A 140 -5.02 -4.43 -22.98
C PHE A 140 -6.11 -4.14 -24.03
N LEU A 141 -6.97 -3.15 -23.83
CA LEU A 141 -7.96 -2.74 -24.82
C LEU A 141 -7.30 -2.31 -26.14
N PHE A 142 -6.32 -1.39 -26.07
CA PHE A 142 -5.65 -0.91 -27.28
C PHE A 142 -4.80 -2.00 -27.91
N LEU A 143 -4.15 -2.85 -27.10
CA LEU A 143 -3.42 -4.00 -27.61
C LEU A 143 -4.37 -4.98 -28.34
N MET A 144 -5.54 -5.27 -27.78
CA MET A 144 -6.54 -6.12 -28.43
C MET A 144 -7.05 -5.52 -29.75
N PHE A 145 -7.26 -4.20 -29.82
CA PHE A 145 -7.64 -3.55 -31.09
C PHE A 145 -6.52 -3.68 -32.13
N ALA A 146 -5.25 -3.50 -31.75
CA ALA A 146 -4.12 -3.65 -32.67
C ALA A 146 -3.94 -5.09 -33.15
N LEU A 147 -4.16 -6.07 -32.29
CA LEU A 147 -4.00 -7.49 -32.61
C LEU A 147 -5.05 -8.04 -33.58
N ARG A 148 -6.20 -7.37 -33.71
CA ARG A 148 -7.25 -7.73 -34.69
C ARG A 148 -6.94 -7.26 -36.11
N GLY A 149 -5.87 -6.52 -36.29
CA GLY A 149 -5.45 -6.07 -37.60
C GLY A 149 -4.61 -7.09 -38.37
N GLU A 150 -4.33 -6.77 -39.64
CA GLU A 150 -3.51 -7.60 -40.54
C GLU A 150 -2.39 -6.77 -41.15
N LEU A 151 -1.38 -6.46 -40.37
CA LEU A 151 -0.19 -5.74 -40.82
C LEU A 151 0.91 -6.75 -41.17
N THR A 152 1.60 -6.54 -42.31
CA THR A 152 2.67 -7.43 -42.78
C THR A 152 4.00 -6.69 -42.86
N PHE A 153 5.13 -7.40 -42.68
CA PHE A 153 6.47 -6.83 -42.89
C PHE A 153 6.65 -6.24 -44.27
N GLY A 154 6.01 -6.81 -45.32
CA GLY A 154 6.05 -6.27 -46.66
C GLY A 154 5.49 -4.86 -46.78
N LYS A 155 4.37 -4.55 -46.10
CA LYS A 155 3.78 -3.20 -46.04
C LYS A 155 4.69 -2.23 -45.29
N VAL A 156 5.25 -2.66 -44.15
CA VAL A 156 6.16 -1.84 -43.33
C VAL A 156 7.43 -1.49 -44.14
N ARG A 157 8.04 -2.48 -44.79
CA ARG A 157 9.25 -2.28 -45.60
C ARG A 157 9.05 -1.29 -46.77
N ARG A 158 7.86 -1.30 -47.36
CA ARG A 158 7.51 -0.40 -48.48
C ARG A 158 6.93 0.92 -48.06
N LEU A 159 6.74 1.12 -46.74
CA LEU A 159 6.00 2.27 -46.13
C LEU A 159 4.60 2.48 -46.78
N ALA A 160 3.99 1.38 -47.25
CA ALA A 160 2.72 1.37 -47.95
C ALA A 160 1.54 1.13 -46.98
N PHE A 161 1.22 2.14 -46.15
CA PHE A 161 0.18 2.03 -45.12
C PHE A 161 -1.14 2.54 -45.64
N THR A 162 -2.17 1.71 -45.51
CA THR A 162 -3.57 2.10 -45.66
C THR A 162 -4.08 2.84 -44.37
N GLY A 163 -5.26 3.44 -44.43
CA GLY A 163 -5.88 4.03 -43.24
C GLY A 163 -6.11 3.01 -42.11
N GLY A 164 -6.40 1.73 -42.46
CA GLY A 164 -6.51 0.64 -41.51
C GLY A 164 -5.17 0.31 -40.83
N ASP A 165 -4.10 0.25 -41.61
CA ASP A 165 -2.75 -0.03 -41.11
C ASP A 165 -2.27 1.05 -40.12
N LYS A 166 -2.55 2.33 -40.45
CA LYS A 166 -2.25 3.47 -39.55
C LYS A 166 -3.01 3.37 -38.22
N ARG A 167 -4.26 2.88 -38.21
CA ARG A 167 -5.04 2.67 -36.98
C ARG A 167 -4.43 1.55 -36.12
N ILE A 168 -3.94 0.47 -36.74
CA ILE A 168 -3.24 -0.61 -36.00
C ILE A 168 -2.01 -0.06 -35.28
N LEU A 169 -1.18 0.72 -35.99
CA LEU A 169 0.01 1.33 -35.42
C LEU A 169 -0.36 2.36 -34.32
N LEU A 170 -1.41 3.13 -34.50
CA LEU A 170 -1.92 4.05 -33.48
C LEU A 170 -2.35 3.30 -32.20
N TYR A 171 -3.12 2.21 -32.36
CA TYR A 171 -3.53 1.40 -31.20
C TYR A 171 -2.33 0.74 -30.51
N ALA A 172 -1.35 0.24 -31.26
CA ALA A 172 -0.11 -0.30 -30.70
C ALA A 172 0.68 0.79 -29.95
N ALA A 173 0.75 2.01 -30.50
CA ALA A 173 1.41 3.14 -29.85
C ALA A 173 0.67 3.56 -28.57
N LEU A 174 -0.66 3.63 -28.58
CA LEU A 174 -1.47 3.91 -27.38
C LEU A 174 -1.27 2.82 -26.32
N ALA A 175 -1.22 1.55 -26.69
CA ALA A 175 -0.87 0.48 -25.77
C ALA A 175 0.52 0.73 -25.14
N GLY A 176 1.51 1.19 -25.93
CA GLY A 176 2.83 1.57 -25.42
C GLY A 176 2.82 2.72 -24.42
N VAL A 177 1.99 3.75 -24.67
CA VAL A 177 1.78 4.85 -23.71
C VAL A 177 1.21 4.33 -22.40
N PHE A 178 0.27 3.37 -22.43
CA PHE A 178 -0.29 2.80 -21.20
C PHE A 178 0.65 1.81 -20.51
N VAL A 179 1.57 1.14 -21.22
CA VAL A 179 2.72 0.45 -20.59
C VAL A 179 3.53 1.45 -19.77
N THR A 180 3.87 2.59 -20.36
CA THR A 180 4.59 3.66 -19.65
C THR A 180 3.79 4.19 -18.48
N ALA A 181 2.49 4.41 -18.63
CA ALA A 181 1.64 4.87 -17.54
C ALA A 181 1.66 3.88 -16.35
N CYS A 182 1.61 2.57 -16.61
CA CYS A 182 1.76 1.56 -15.57
C CYS A 182 3.15 1.65 -14.90
N LEU A 183 4.23 1.66 -15.69
CA LEU A 183 5.62 1.69 -15.18
C LEU A 183 5.93 2.98 -14.39
N LEU A 184 5.37 4.12 -14.80
CA LEU A 184 5.56 5.41 -14.13
C LEU A 184 4.56 5.68 -13.00
N THR A 185 3.67 4.71 -12.71
CA THR A 185 2.75 4.78 -11.57
C THR A 185 3.17 3.81 -10.47
N TRP A 186 3.66 2.62 -10.80
CA TRP A 186 4.01 1.60 -9.82
C TRP A 186 5.14 0.68 -10.29
N LEU A 187 6.11 0.46 -9.40
CA LEU A 187 7.28 -0.37 -9.70
C LEU A 187 6.93 -1.83 -9.98
N GLY A 188 5.89 -2.37 -9.35
CA GLY A 188 5.40 -3.73 -9.61
C GLY A 188 4.79 -3.96 -10.99
N SER A 189 4.59 -2.92 -11.80
CA SER A 189 3.96 -3.02 -13.14
C SER A 189 4.69 -3.91 -14.15
N PHE A 190 5.87 -4.42 -13.81
CA PHE A 190 6.60 -5.40 -14.64
C PHE A 190 5.81 -6.67 -14.92
N PHE A 191 4.89 -7.07 -14.05
CA PHE A 191 4.11 -8.25 -14.34
C PHE A 191 3.08 -8.06 -15.47
N PHE A 192 2.66 -6.84 -15.80
CA PHE A 192 1.92 -6.61 -17.04
C PHE A 192 2.76 -6.94 -18.28
N LEU A 193 4.05 -6.60 -18.25
CA LEU A 193 4.99 -7.01 -19.27
C LEU A 193 5.24 -8.53 -19.25
N GLY A 194 5.23 -9.15 -18.08
CA GLY A 194 5.24 -10.60 -17.91
C GLY A 194 4.02 -11.28 -18.53
N ILE A 195 2.82 -10.72 -18.34
CA ILE A 195 1.57 -11.19 -18.99
C ILE A 195 1.69 -11.09 -20.51
N ILE A 196 2.20 -9.97 -21.03
CA ILE A 196 2.41 -9.76 -22.45
C ILE A 196 3.47 -10.74 -22.99
N GLY A 197 4.53 -11.02 -22.24
CA GLY A 197 5.53 -12.02 -22.56
C GLY A 197 4.97 -13.43 -22.66
N ALA A 198 4.20 -13.85 -21.67
CA ALA A 198 3.51 -15.14 -21.67
C ALA A 198 2.49 -15.24 -22.81
N TYR A 199 1.71 -14.17 -23.03
CA TYR A 199 0.81 -14.09 -24.18
C TYR A 199 1.56 -14.23 -25.50
N ALA A 200 2.69 -13.54 -25.67
CA ALA A 200 3.50 -13.63 -26.89
C ALA A 200 3.95 -15.07 -27.15
N ILE A 201 4.51 -15.76 -26.14
CA ILE A 201 4.94 -17.16 -26.25
C ILE A 201 3.76 -18.05 -26.71
N VAL A 202 2.60 -17.91 -26.08
CA VAL A 202 1.38 -18.68 -26.41
C VAL A 202 0.92 -18.35 -27.82
N GLN A 203 0.79 -17.07 -28.18
CA GLN A 203 0.22 -16.65 -29.46
C GLN A 203 1.14 -16.97 -30.64
N TYR A 204 2.48 -16.76 -30.52
CA TYR A 204 3.42 -17.19 -31.53
C TYR A 204 3.38 -18.71 -31.74
N SER A 205 3.27 -19.48 -30.68
CA SER A 205 3.14 -20.95 -30.74
C SER A 205 1.84 -21.37 -31.44
N ILE A 206 0.70 -20.75 -31.08
CA ILE A 206 -0.60 -21.00 -31.76
C ILE A 206 -0.49 -20.67 -33.26
N ASN A 207 0.07 -19.51 -33.59
CA ASN A 207 0.23 -19.09 -35.00
C ASN A 207 1.07 -20.10 -35.79
N HIS A 208 2.18 -20.56 -35.20
CA HIS A 208 3.04 -21.55 -35.87
C HIS A 208 2.33 -22.89 -36.04
N VAL A 209 1.72 -23.44 -35.01
CA VAL A 209 0.97 -24.72 -35.07
C VAL A 209 -0.15 -24.65 -36.10
N LYS A 210 -0.82 -23.51 -36.22
CA LYS A 210 -1.94 -23.27 -37.16
C LYS A 210 -1.50 -22.72 -38.50
N ARG A 211 -0.22 -22.53 -38.72
CA ARG A 211 0.38 -21.95 -39.94
C ARG A 211 -0.14 -20.55 -40.29
N LEU A 212 -0.46 -19.74 -39.25
CA LEU A 212 -0.87 -18.34 -39.38
C LEU A 212 0.36 -17.43 -39.44
N SER A 213 0.22 -16.24 -40.03
CA SER A 213 1.27 -15.22 -40.00
C SER A 213 1.39 -14.61 -38.63
N SER A 214 2.63 -14.41 -38.16
CA SER A 214 2.93 -13.67 -36.91
C SER A 214 3.40 -12.24 -37.20
N ASP A 215 3.35 -11.75 -38.43
CA ASP A 215 3.81 -10.42 -38.80
C ASP A 215 3.13 -9.32 -38.00
N ASN A 216 1.77 -9.32 -37.95
CA ASN A 216 1.01 -8.32 -37.21
C ASN A 216 1.36 -8.36 -35.72
N LEU A 217 1.44 -9.53 -35.10
CA LEU A 217 1.79 -9.71 -33.68
C LEU A 217 3.16 -9.07 -33.39
N THR A 218 4.17 -9.39 -34.23
CA THR A 218 5.53 -8.87 -34.05
C THR A 218 5.56 -7.35 -34.18
N ILE A 219 4.96 -6.79 -35.23
CA ILE A 219 4.95 -5.35 -35.49
C ILE A 219 4.24 -4.61 -34.36
N VAL A 220 3.10 -5.11 -33.89
CA VAL A 220 2.33 -4.51 -32.79
C VAL A 220 3.13 -4.51 -31.50
N LEU A 221 3.71 -5.65 -31.10
CA LEU A 221 4.50 -5.75 -29.86
C LEU A 221 5.75 -4.85 -29.90
N LEU A 222 6.49 -4.84 -31.04
CA LEU A 222 7.65 -3.98 -31.18
C LEU A 222 7.29 -2.50 -31.17
N THR A 223 6.20 -2.09 -31.84
CA THR A 223 5.72 -0.71 -31.83
C THR A 223 5.33 -0.28 -30.42
N MET A 224 4.58 -1.12 -29.70
CA MET A 224 4.16 -0.86 -28.31
C MET A 224 5.38 -0.66 -27.39
N LEU A 225 6.35 -1.59 -27.42
CA LEU A 225 7.53 -1.50 -26.55
C LEU A 225 8.46 -0.35 -26.94
N PHE A 226 8.59 -0.04 -28.23
CA PHE A 226 9.38 1.09 -28.71
C PHE A 226 8.81 2.44 -28.26
N VAL A 227 7.49 2.60 -28.33
CA VAL A 227 6.82 3.80 -27.80
C VAL A 227 6.98 3.88 -26.28
N SER A 228 6.80 2.75 -25.59
CA SER A 228 7.02 2.72 -24.14
C SER A 228 8.46 3.09 -23.77
N LEU A 229 9.45 2.59 -24.50
CA LEU A 229 10.86 2.94 -24.28
C LEU A 229 11.11 4.46 -24.44
N ILE A 230 10.61 5.05 -25.54
CA ILE A 230 10.80 6.49 -25.82
C ILE A 230 10.14 7.36 -24.73
N THR A 231 9.01 6.94 -24.22
CA THR A 231 8.24 7.73 -23.23
C THR A 231 8.70 7.48 -21.79
N THR A 232 9.23 6.30 -21.46
CA THR A 232 9.77 5.98 -20.12
C THR A 232 11.19 6.51 -19.92
N LEU A 233 12.05 6.42 -20.93
CA LEU A 233 13.47 6.75 -20.85
C LEU A 233 13.74 8.18 -20.34
N PRO A 234 13.10 9.25 -20.84
CA PRO A 234 13.36 10.60 -20.35
C PRO A 234 13.09 10.75 -18.85
N VAL A 235 12.01 10.16 -18.35
CA VAL A 235 11.66 10.23 -16.91
C VAL A 235 12.68 9.47 -16.08
N SER A 236 13.05 8.24 -16.48
CA SER A 236 14.06 7.44 -15.79
C SER A 236 15.42 8.14 -15.70
N LEU A 237 15.78 8.95 -16.72
CA LEU A 237 17.04 9.69 -16.75
C LEU A 237 17.05 10.94 -15.86
N THR A 238 15.90 11.42 -15.38
CA THR A 238 15.79 12.59 -14.50
C THR A 238 15.80 12.23 -13.02
N THR A 239 15.67 10.96 -12.66
CA THR A 239 15.66 10.51 -11.27
C THR A 239 17.06 10.53 -10.63
N HIS A 240 17.12 10.56 -9.31
CA HIS A 240 18.37 10.36 -8.57
C HIS A 240 19.03 9.01 -8.91
N PHE A 241 18.23 8.02 -9.23
CA PHE A 241 18.66 6.65 -9.55
C PHE A 241 18.98 6.42 -11.03
N ALA A 242 19.07 7.49 -11.83
CA ALA A 242 19.31 7.43 -13.28
C ALA A 242 20.58 6.69 -13.72
N ARG A 243 21.53 6.46 -12.81
CA ARG A 243 22.79 5.74 -13.10
C ARG A 243 22.89 4.37 -12.43
N THR A 244 21.82 3.92 -11.81
CA THR A 244 21.75 2.61 -11.13
C THR A 244 20.85 1.65 -11.91
N ILE A 245 21.03 0.35 -11.67
CA ILE A 245 20.12 -0.71 -12.12
C ILE A 245 19.49 -1.29 -10.88
N ASP A 246 18.29 -0.81 -10.54
CA ASP A 246 17.56 -1.20 -9.36
C ASP A 246 16.10 -1.51 -9.71
N THR A 247 15.59 -2.62 -9.20
CA THR A 247 14.19 -3.05 -9.43
C THR A 247 13.20 -2.37 -8.51
N LEU A 248 13.68 -1.84 -7.36
CA LEU A 248 12.87 -1.21 -6.33
C LEU A 248 12.82 0.32 -6.46
N GLN A 249 13.44 0.87 -7.51
CA GLN A 249 13.51 2.30 -7.78
C GLN A 249 13.25 2.58 -9.26
N LEU A 250 12.74 3.77 -9.58
CA LEU A 250 12.69 4.23 -10.97
C LEU A 250 14.12 4.58 -11.43
N SER A 251 14.73 3.69 -12.20
CA SER A 251 16.16 3.67 -12.54
C SER A 251 16.39 3.35 -14.02
N LEU A 252 17.60 3.00 -14.40
CA LEU A 252 17.87 2.45 -15.74
C LEU A 252 17.30 1.04 -15.95
N PHE A 253 16.87 0.36 -14.90
CA PHE A 253 16.32 -0.99 -15.02
C PHE A 253 15.11 -1.02 -15.96
N GLN A 254 14.16 -0.06 -15.83
CA GLN A 254 12.94 -0.01 -16.62
C GLN A 254 13.22 0.11 -18.14
N PRO A 255 13.98 1.10 -18.63
CA PRO A 255 14.29 1.19 -20.06
C PRO A 255 15.15 0.02 -20.55
N LEU A 256 16.10 -0.51 -19.78
CA LEU A 256 16.90 -1.67 -20.17
C LEU A 256 16.03 -2.93 -20.30
N PHE A 257 15.07 -3.12 -19.41
CA PHE A 257 14.12 -4.22 -19.50
C PHE A 257 13.25 -4.12 -20.75
N LEU A 258 12.78 -2.91 -21.11
CA LEU A 258 12.05 -2.69 -22.36
C LEU A 258 12.92 -3.00 -23.59
N VAL A 259 14.19 -2.59 -23.60
CA VAL A 259 15.14 -2.95 -24.67
C VAL A 259 15.31 -4.46 -24.79
N ALA A 260 15.47 -5.14 -23.66
CA ALA A 260 15.58 -6.61 -23.63
C ALA A 260 14.34 -7.28 -24.24
N LEU A 261 13.12 -6.81 -23.88
CA LEU A 261 11.88 -7.33 -24.46
C LEU A 261 11.75 -7.04 -25.95
N ILE A 262 12.18 -5.87 -26.44
CA ILE A 262 12.23 -5.54 -27.88
C ILE A 262 13.10 -6.56 -28.61
N VAL A 263 14.29 -6.85 -28.09
CA VAL A 263 15.21 -7.84 -28.68
C VAL A 263 14.60 -9.24 -28.66
N ILE A 264 14.03 -9.66 -27.54
CA ILE A 264 13.37 -10.97 -27.39
C ILE A 264 12.22 -11.13 -28.39
N PHE A 265 11.33 -10.15 -28.50
CA PHE A 265 10.19 -10.25 -29.42
C PHE A 265 10.62 -10.12 -30.90
N ALA A 266 11.69 -9.39 -31.18
CA ALA A 266 12.29 -9.38 -32.51
C ALA A 266 12.85 -10.78 -32.89
N ILE A 267 13.52 -11.45 -31.93
CA ILE A 267 13.99 -12.83 -32.10
C ILE A 267 12.81 -13.79 -32.31
N PHE A 268 11.76 -13.68 -31.46
CA PHE A 268 10.56 -14.52 -31.59
C PHE A 268 9.90 -14.35 -32.97
N GLY A 269 9.75 -13.10 -33.42
CA GLY A 269 9.20 -12.80 -34.75
C GLY A 269 10.07 -13.32 -35.88
N PHE A 270 11.40 -13.15 -35.79
CA PHE A 270 12.34 -13.69 -36.76
C PHE A 270 12.27 -15.21 -36.84
N LEU A 271 12.27 -15.89 -35.71
CA LEU A 271 12.15 -17.36 -35.65
C LEU A 271 10.78 -17.81 -36.18
N ALA A 272 9.70 -17.11 -35.89
CA ALA A 272 8.38 -17.41 -36.43
C ALA A 272 8.34 -17.28 -37.95
N TYR A 273 9.07 -16.32 -38.52
CA TYR A 273 9.21 -16.16 -39.95
C TYR A 273 10.09 -17.27 -40.58
N TYR A 274 11.26 -17.55 -40.00
CA TYR A 274 12.22 -18.52 -40.50
C TYR A 274 11.72 -19.95 -40.42
N MET A 275 11.01 -20.30 -39.36
CA MET A 275 10.50 -21.66 -39.12
C MET A 275 9.14 -21.92 -39.77
N ARG A 276 8.60 -21.00 -40.59
CA ARG A 276 7.36 -21.23 -41.36
C ARG A 276 7.47 -22.52 -42.19
N GLY A 277 6.56 -23.44 -41.99
CA GLY A 277 6.57 -24.73 -42.70
C GLY A 277 7.28 -25.87 -41.97
N MET A 278 7.97 -25.62 -40.87
CA MET A 278 8.52 -26.67 -40.02
C MET A 278 7.40 -27.43 -39.27
N ARG A 279 7.76 -28.55 -38.58
CA ARG A 279 6.81 -29.35 -37.78
C ARG A 279 6.14 -28.48 -36.72
N PRO A 280 4.86 -28.72 -36.37
CA PRO A 280 4.12 -27.89 -35.38
C PRO A 280 4.80 -27.74 -34.04
N ALA A 281 5.50 -28.76 -33.55
CA ALA A 281 6.22 -28.71 -32.27
C ALA A 281 7.57 -27.97 -32.33
N ALA A 282 8.12 -27.72 -33.56
CA ALA A 282 9.47 -27.16 -33.68
C ALA A 282 9.60 -25.77 -33.03
N TYR A 283 8.70 -24.85 -33.33
CA TYR A 283 8.76 -23.49 -32.78
C TYR A 283 8.55 -23.44 -31.29
N PRO A 284 7.48 -24.04 -30.70
CA PRO A 284 7.30 -24.06 -29.24
C PRO A 284 8.52 -24.65 -28.50
N LEU A 285 9.05 -25.76 -28.97
CA LEU A 285 10.23 -26.38 -28.37
C LEU A 285 11.49 -25.48 -28.46
N THR A 286 11.69 -24.81 -29.60
CA THR A 286 12.78 -23.85 -29.76
C THR A 286 12.66 -22.68 -28.81
N ILE A 287 11.46 -22.11 -28.63
CA ILE A 287 11.26 -21.02 -27.70
C ILE A 287 11.50 -21.48 -26.26
N CYS A 288 10.98 -22.64 -25.87
CA CYS A 288 11.26 -23.20 -24.53
C CYS A 288 12.76 -23.42 -24.32
N ALA A 289 13.46 -23.98 -25.29
CA ALA A 289 14.89 -24.20 -25.19
C ALA A 289 15.68 -22.87 -25.09
N LEU A 290 15.29 -21.84 -25.84
CA LEU A 290 15.90 -20.51 -25.76
C LEU A 290 15.67 -19.83 -24.40
N VAL A 291 14.47 -19.90 -23.86
CA VAL A 291 14.15 -19.36 -22.53
C VAL A 291 14.99 -20.03 -21.46
N VAL A 292 15.06 -21.38 -21.48
CA VAL A 292 15.89 -22.14 -20.53
C VAL A 292 17.38 -21.80 -20.71
N ALA A 293 17.89 -21.78 -21.94
CA ALA A 293 19.29 -21.46 -22.22
C ALA A 293 19.63 -20.02 -21.82
N ALA A 294 18.73 -19.05 -22.05
CA ALA A 294 18.91 -17.67 -21.63
C ALA A 294 18.93 -17.53 -20.10
N SER A 295 18.05 -18.25 -19.39
CA SER A 295 18.00 -18.25 -17.92
C SER A 295 19.28 -18.85 -17.33
N ILE A 296 19.75 -19.97 -17.87
CA ILE A 296 21.02 -20.60 -17.46
C ILE A 296 22.20 -19.67 -17.81
N GLY A 297 22.21 -19.09 -19.00
CA GLY A 297 23.25 -18.17 -19.44
C GLY A 297 23.35 -16.93 -18.54
N LEU A 298 22.22 -16.34 -18.15
CA LEU A 298 22.17 -15.22 -17.23
C LEU A 298 22.73 -15.60 -15.85
N TYR A 299 22.33 -16.76 -15.33
CA TYR A 299 22.82 -17.27 -14.05
C TYR A 299 24.34 -17.50 -14.05
N VAL A 300 24.87 -18.11 -15.10
CA VAL A 300 26.32 -18.38 -15.23
C VAL A 300 27.11 -17.08 -15.44
N TRP A 301 26.58 -16.15 -16.26
CA TRP A 301 27.27 -14.90 -16.57
C TRP A 301 27.27 -13.92 -15.39
N ASN A 302 26.16 -13.74 -14.73
CA ASN A 302 26.01 -12.81 -13.61
C ASN A 302 24.98 -13.30 -12.60
N PRO A 303 25.41 -14.08 -11.59
CA PRO A 303 24.52 -14.55 -10.53
C PRO A 303 23.81 -13.42 -9.76
N SER A 304 24.49 -12.30 -9.52
CA SER A 304 23.91 -11.14 -8.81
C SER A 304 22.78 -10.51 -9.62
N LEU A 305 22.96 -10.34 -10.94
CA LEU A 305 21.90 -9.83 -11.81
C LEU A 305 20.72 -10.82 -11.87
N THR A 306 21.00 -12.11 -11.87
CA THR A 306 19.95 -13.14 -11.79
C THR A 306 19.17 -13.02 -10.50
N VAL A 307 19.84 -12.87 -9.35
CA VAL A 307 19.20 -12.61 -8.06
C VAL A 307 18.38 -11.34 -8.15
N THR A 308 18.89 -10.26 -8.73
CA THR A 308 18.16 -8.99 -8.91
C THR A 308 16.90 -9.18 -9.76
N VAL A 309 16.99 -9.87 -10.89
CA VAL A 309 15.83 -10.16 -11.77
C VAL A 309 14.80 -11.04 -11.06
N PHE A 310 15.26 -12.01 -10.26
CA PHE A 310 14.39 -12.91 -9.50
C PHE A 310 14.08 -12.42 -8.08
N SER A 311 14.64 -11.30 -7.60
CA SER A 311 14.34 -10.73 -6.29
C SER A 311 12.87 -10.34 -6.13
N GLY A 312 12.21 -10.00 -7.23
CA GLY A 312 10.75 -9.89 -7.27
C GLY A 312 10.03 -11.17 -6.81
N TYR A 313 10.69 -12.35 -6.87
CA TYR A 313 10.14 -13.56 -6.28
C TYR A 313 10.13 -13.53 -4.74
N GLY A 314 11.08 -12.85 -4.11
CA GLY A 314 11.10 -12.62 -2.66
C GLY A 314 9.87 -11.86 -2.17
N PHE A 315 9.32 -10.98 -3.00
CA PHE A 315 8.06 -10.30 -2.74
C PHE A 315 6.88 -11.28 -2.60
N PHE A 316 6.90 -12.38 -3.34
CA PHE A 316 5.87 -13.43 -3.26
C PHE A 316 6.12 -14.46 -2.13
N THR A 317 7.32 -14.49 -1.54
CA THR A 317 7.66 -15.47 -0.49
C THR A 317 7.42 -14.96 0.93
N GLN A 318 6.92 -13.72 1.08
CA GLN A 318 6.56 -13.11 2.37
C GLN A 318 7.68 -13.19 3.41
N THR A 319 8.88 -12.80 3.05
CA THR A 319 10.04 -12.81 3.96
C THR A 319 10.26 -11.43 4.60
N GLY A 320 10.85 -11.39 5.79
CA GLY A 320 11.17 -10.15 6.50
C GLY A 320 9.93 -9.35 6.89
N VAL A 321 9.94 -8.05 6.63
CA VAL A 321 8.84 -7.11 6.97
C VAL A 321 7.51 -7.50 6.32
N LEU A 322 7.52 -8.11 5.11
CA LEU A 322 6.30 -8.52 4.41
C LEU A 322 5.44 -9.53 5.19
N GLN A 323 6.02 -10.24 6.17
CA GLN A 323 5.25 -11.13 7.05
C GLN A 323 4.27 -10.38 7.94
N THR A 324 4.54 -9.10 8.23
CA THR A 324 3.72 -8.26 9.11
C THR A 324 2.76 -7.36 8.34
N VAL A 325 2.85 -7.33 7.00
CA VAL A 325 1.99 -6.51 6.12
C VAL A 325 0.71 -7.27 5.79
N ALA A 326 -0.45 -6.72 6.15
CA ALA A 326 -1.76 -7.36 5.95
C ALA A 326 -2.06 -7.64 4.47
N GLU A 327 -1.73 -6.72 3.58
CA GLU A 327 -1.95 -6.84 2.13
C GLU A 327 -1.09 -7.92 1.46
N ALA A 328 0.06 -8.27 2.07
CA ALA A 328 0.92 -9.34 1.58
C ALA A 328 0.42 -10.74 1.94
N GLN A 329 -0.62 -10.87 2.78
CA GLN A 329 -1.16 -12.18 3.18
C GLN A 329 -1.89 -12.87 2.02
N PRO A 330 -1.90 -14.23 1.99
CA PRO A 330 -2.61 -14.98 0.95
C PRO A 330 -4.13 -14.80 1.04
N LEU A 331 -4.80 -14.70 -0.15
CA LEU A 331 -6.26 -14.52 -0.21
C LEU A 331 -7.05 -15.71 0.37
N PHE A 332 -6.52 -16.92 0.25
CA PHE A 332 -7.21 -18.16 0.64
C PHE A 332 -6.65 -18.83 1.89
N PHE A 333 -5.69 -18.22 2.56
CA PHE A 333 -5.07 -18.78 3.76
C PHE A 333 -4.90 -17.72 4.84
N VAL A 334 -5.39 -18.00 6.03
CA VAL A 334 -5.21 -17.18 7.23
C VAL A 334 -4.63 -18.06 8.32
N GLY A 335 -3.48 -17.68 8.88
CA GLY A 335 -2.80 -18.46 9.90
C GLY A 335 -2.46 -19.90 9.48
N GLY A 336 -2.18 -20.11 8.18
CA GLY A 336 -1.91 -21.45 7.60
C GLY A 336 -3.15 -22.31 7.32
N SER A 337 -4.36 -21.84 7.66
CA SER A 337 -5.62 -22.55 7.42
C SER A 337 -6.34 -22.04 6.19
N PHE A 338 -6.87 -22.94 5.36
CA PHE A 338 -7.66 -22.55 4.18
C PHE A 338 -8.97 -21.90 4.60
N THR A 339 -9.28 -20.73 3.98
CA THR A 339 -10.52 -20.00 4.19
C THR A 339 -10.97 -19.28 2.93
N LEU A 340 -12.26 -19.12 2.76
CA LEU A 340 -12.85 -18.30 1.70
C LEU A 340 -13.29 -16.90 2.18
N ALA A 341 -13.06 -16.58 3.45
CA ALA A 341 -13.59 -15.37 4.06
C ALA A 341 -13.10 -14.09 3.37
N ALA A 342 -11.78 -13.97 3.13
CA ALA A 342 -11.22 -12.80 2.44
C ALA A 342 -11.70 -12.74 0.98
N ALA A 343 -11.71 -13.85 0.25
CA ALA A 343 -12.20 -13.89 -1.13
C ALA A 343 -13.69 -13.53 -1.21
N ALA A 344 -14.49 -13.96 -0.24
CA ALA A 344 -15.89 -13.59 -0.14
C ALA A 344 -16.09 -12.11 0.18
N SER A 345 -15.26 -11.50 1.06
CA SER A 345 -15.36 -10.08 1.35
C SER A 345 -15.07 -9.21 0.12
N TYR A 346 -14.08 -9.56 -0.69
CA TYR A 346 -13.67 -8.80 -1.88
C TYR A 346 -14.56 -9.01 -3.11
N PHE A 347 -15.09 -10.21 -3.33
CA PHE A 347 -15.73 -10.57 -4.61
C PHE A 347 -17.11 -11.22 -4.47
N GLN A 348 -17.51 -11.62 -3.29
CA GLN A 348 -18.76 -12.36 -3.06
C GLN A 348 -18.86 -13.59 -4.00
N LEU A 349 -20.03 -13.88 -4.51
CA LEU A 349 -20.26 -14.98 -5.44
C LEU A 349 -19.65 -14.77 -6.83
N LEU A 350 -19.31 -13.52 -7.19
CA LEU A 350 -18.80 -13.19 -8.52
C LEU A 350 -17.45 -13.86 -8.82
N LEU A 351 -16.64 -14.15 -7.80
CA LEU A 351 -15.39 -14.91 -7.98
C LEU A 351 -15.64 -16.27 -8.61
N PHE A 352 -16.60 -17.03 -8.11
CA PHE A 352 -16.91 -18.36 -8.60
C PHE A 352 -17.57 -18.31 -9.99
N VAL A 353 -18.44 -17.32 -10.23
CA VAL A 353 -19.04 -17.08 -11.55
C VAL A 353 -17.94 -16.76 -12.59
N SER A 354 -16.96 -15.95 -12.21
CA SER A 354 -15.85 -15.59 -13.09
C SER A 354 -14.93 -16.79 -13.42
N LEU A 355 -14.72 -17.71 -12.49
CA LEU A 355 -13.99 -18.97 -12.76
C LEU A 355 -14.68 -19.80 -13.84
N ALA A 356 -16.02 -19.93 -13.77
CA ALA A 356 -16.79 -20.58 -14.83
C ALA A 356 -16.64 -19.84 -16.17
N GLY A 357 -16.65 -18.50 -16.14
CA GLY A 357 -16.38 -17.67 -17.32
C GLY A 357 -15.01 -17.88 -17.92
N LEU A 358 -13.98 -18.05 -17.07
CA LEU A 358 -12.60 -18.32 -17.50
C LEU A 358 -12.50 -19.65 -18.26
N VAL A 359 -13.14 -20.72 -17.77
CA VAL A 359 -13.15 -22.01 -18.46
C VAL A 359 -13.75 -21.87 -19.86
N VAL A 360 -14.88 -21.17 -19.97
CA VAL A 360 -15.52 -20.94 -21.28
C VAL A 360 -14.65 -20.06 -22.19
N LEU A 361 -14.00 -19.02 -21.63
CA LEU A 361 -13.08 -18.15 -22.38
C LEU A 361 -11.90 -18.92 -22.94
N VAL A 362 -11.24 -19.76 -22.13
CA VAL A 362 -10.10 -20.60 -22.56
C VAL A 362 -10.53 -21.55 -23.68
N TYR A 363 -11.69 -22.23 -23.53
CA TYR A 363 -12.23 -23.09 -24.58
C TYR A 363 -12.50 -22.32 -25.89
N ARG A 364 -13.10 -21.12 -25.77
CA ARG A 364 -13.43 -20.27 -26.92
C ARG A 364 -12.17 -19.74 -27.61
N ALA A 365 -11.17 -19.29 -26.83
CA ALA A 365 -9.89 -18.82 -27.32
C ALA A 365 -9.17 -19.93 -28.15
N TRP A 366 -9.16 -21.15 -27.60
CA TRP A 366 -8.61 -22.31 -28.27
C TRP A 366 -9.33 -22.65 -29.58
N LYS A 367 -10.66 -22.63 -29.57
CA LYS A 367 -11.50 -23.03 -30.73
C LYS A 367 -11.53 -21.97 -31.84
N LYS A 368 -11.70 -20.68 -31.47
CA LYS A 368 -11.87 -19.57 -32.42
C LYS A 368 -10.57 -18.93 -32.87
N GLN A 369 -9.47 -19.15 -32.14
CA GLN A 369 -8.12 -18.59 -32.41
C GLN A 369 -8.10 -17.06 -32.46
N ASP A 370 -8.99 -16.41 -31.73
CA ASP A 370 -9.03 -14.95 -31.58
C ASP A 370 -7.90 -14.50 -30.67
N ALA A 371 -6.90 -13.79 -31.21
CA ALA A 371 -5.73 -13.31 -30.50
C ALA A 371 -6.11 -12.44 -29.28
N ALA A 372 -7.17 -11.65 -29.37
CA ALA A 372 -7.68 -10.84 -28.28
C ALA A 372 -8.29 -11.72 -27.16
N ALA A 373 -8.99 -12.80 -27.51
CA ALA A 373 -9.52 -13.74 -26.52
C ALA A 373 -8.41 -14.53 -25.83
N VAL A 374 -7.33 -14.90 -26.55
CA VAL A 374 -6.12 -15.51 -25.95
C VAL A 374 -5.46 -14.56 -24.99
N LEU A 375 -5.33 -13.27 -25.34
CA LEU A 375 -4.74 -12.25 -24.44
C LEU A 375 -5.58 -12.11 -23.16
N LEU A 376 -6.92 -12.02 -23.27
CA LEU A 376 -7.79 -11.95 -22.10
C LEU A 376 -7.67 -13.22 -21.24
N ALA A 377 -7.58 -14.41 -21.86
CA ALA A 377 -7.42 -15.66 -21.11
C ALA A 377 -6.10 -15.70 -20.34
N VAL A 378 -4.97 -15.32 -20.98
CA VAL A 378 -3.66 -15.25 -20.30
C VAL A 378 -3.69 -14.22 -19.18
N TRP A 379 -4.20 -13.00 -19.42
CA TRP A 379 -4.35 -11.98 -18.38
C TRP A 379 -5.18 -12.48 -17.21
N SER A 380 -6.33 -13.11 -17.48
CA SER A 380 -7.19 -13.64 -16.43
C SER A 380 -6.52 -14.74 -15.60
N VAL A 381 -5.82 -15.69 -16.24
CA VAL A 381 -5.07 -16.73 -15.51
C VAL A 381 -4.03 -16.12 -14.58
N PHE A 382 -3.24 -15.16 -15.07
CA PHE A 382 -2.25 -14.46 -14.24
C PHE A 382 -2.89 -13.68 -13.10
N ALA A 383 -3.98 -12.94 -13.35
CA ALA A 383 -4.70 -12.21 -12.32
C ALA A 383 -5.24 -13.13 -11.21
N PHE A 384 -5.80 -14.29 -11.57
CA PHE A 384 -6.24 -15.29 -10.59
C PHE A 384 -5.08 -15.87 -9.78
N VAL A 385 -3.96 -16.19 -10.42
CA VAL A 385 -2.78 -16.72 -9.71
C VAL A 385 -2.23 -15.67 -8.75
N LEU A 386 -2.00 -14.44 -9.21
CA LEU A 386 -1.46 -13.36 -8.39
C LEU A 386 -2.41 -13.02 -7.23
N GLY A 387 -3.70 -12.84 -7.50
CA GLY A 387 -4.72 -12.57 -6.48
C GLY A 387 -4.83 -13.68 -5.43
N SER A 388 -4.50 -14.93 -5.79
CA SER A 388 -4.47 -16.05 -4.84
C SER A 388 -3.25 -16.02 -3.92
N ILE A 389 -2.12 -15.49 -4.40
CA ILE A 389 -0.86 -15.44 -3.66
C ILE A 389 -0.89 -14.34 -2.59
N GLN A 390 -1.40 -13.16 -2.93
CA GLN A 390 -1.46 -12.01 -2.02
C GLN A 390 -2.73 -11.20 -2.21
N VAL A 391 -3.30 -10.72 -1.10
CA VAL A 391 -4.54 -9.93 -1.06
C VAL A 391 -4.42 -8.65 -1.89
N GLN A 392 -3.26 -7.96 -1.88
CA GLN A 392 -3.07 -6.75 -2.66
C GLN A 392 -3.33 -6.92 -4.17
N PHE A 393 -3.09 -8.12 -4.74
CA PHE A 393 -3.43 -8.42 -6.14
C PHE A 393 -4.89 -8.78 -6.36
N ALA A 394 -5.70 -8.87 -5.30
CA ALA A 394 -7.13 -9.07 -5.44
C ALA A 394 -7.78 -7.89 -6.19
N PHE A 395 -7.29 -6.67 -5.97
CA PHE A 395 -7.79 -5.49 -6.67
C PHE A 395 -7.57 -5.59 -8.19
N LEU A 396 -6.37 -6.06 -8.60
CA LEU A 396 -6.05 -6.34 -10.01
C LEU A 396 -7.02 -7.34 -10.65
N LEU A 397 -7.52 -8.31 -9.88
CA LEU A 397 -8.46 -9.33 -10.32
C LEU A 397 -9.87 -8.76 -10.59
N SER A 398 -10.22 -7.59 -10.03
CA SER A 398 -11.56 -6.99 -10.11
C SER A 398 -12.03 -6.80 -11.56
N ALA A 399 -11.15 -6.33 -12.44
CA ALA A 399 -11.44 -6.17 -13.87
C ALA A 399 -11.83 -7.50 -14.53
N ASN A 400 -11.06 -8.56 -14.27
CA ASN A 400 -11.28 -9.89 -14.83
C ASN A 400 -12.55 -10.53 -14.27
N VAL A 401 -12.81 -10.38 -12.97
CA VAL A 401 -14.05 -10.84 -12.34
C VAL A 401 -15.26 -10.15 -12.97
N ALA A 402 -15.22 -8.84 -13.18
CA ALA A 402 -16.30 -8.10 -13.82
C ALA A 402 -16.55 -8.57 -15.26
N ILE A 403 -15.49 -8.70 -16.08
CA ILE A 403 -15.56 -9.12 -17.49
C ILE A 403 -16.16 -10.53 -17.61
N LEU A 404 -15.59 -11.48 -16.87
CA LEU A 404 -15.94 -12.89 -16.97
C LEU A 404 -17.33 -13.17 -16.38
N SER A 405 -17.66 -12.56 -15.23
CA SER A 405 -18.98 -12.68 -14.62
C SER A 405 -20.06 -12.02 -15.48
N GLY A 406 -19.77 -10.86 -16.06
CA GLY A 406 -20.68 -10.17 -16.98
C GLY A 406 -21.06 -11.05 -18.17
N PHE A 407 -20.08 -11.74 -18.74
CA PHE A 407 -20.34 -12.72 -19.80
C PHE A 407 -21.23 -13.89 -19.33
N VAL A 408 -20.90 -14.51 -18.19
CA VAL A 408 -21.64 -15.67 -17.67
C VAL A 408 -23.08 -15.29 -17.32
N ILE A 409 -23.29 -14.14 -16.68
CA ILE A 409 -24.63 -13.64 -16.34
C ILE A 409 -25.47 -13.47 -17.60
N VAL A 410 -24.94 -12.82 -18.64
CA VAL A 410 -25.66 -12.64 -19.91
C VAL A 410 -25.92 -13.99 -20.58
N TRP A 411 -24.97 -14.92 -20.55
CA TRP A 411 -25.17 -16.28 -21.08
C TRP A 411 -26.29 -17.02 -20.35
N ILE A 412 -26.36 -16.92 -19.02
CA ILE A 412 -27.47 -17.48 -18.23
C ILE A 412 -28.81 -16.81 -18.61
N MET A 413 -28.83 -15.48 -18.68
CA MET A 413 -30.02 -14.71 -19.07
C MET A 413 -30.50 -15.09 -20.47
N ASP A 414 -29.61 -15.15 -21.45
CA ASP A 414 -29.95 -15.56 -22.83
C ASP A 414 -30.45 -17.01 -22.87
N THR A 415 -29.95 -17.90 -22.00
CA THR A 415 -30.40 -19.29 -21.90
C THR A 415 -31.82 -19.38 -21.29
N LEU A 416 -32.08 -18.57 -20.24
CA LEU A 416 -33.38 -18.55 -19.56
C LEU A 416 -34.48 -17.91 -20.42
N ILE A 417 -34.18 -16.83 -21.12
CA ILE A 417 -35.14 -16.09 -21.95
C ILE A 417 -35.31 -16.75 -23.35
N GLY A 418 -34.25 -17.48 -23.79
CA GLY A 418 -34.28 -18.20 -25.07
C GLY A 418 -34.37 -17.28 -26.30
N LYS A 419 -34.96 -17.79 -27.40
CA LYS A 419 -35.11 -17.07 -28.68
C LYS A 419 -35.94 -15.78 -28.58
N SER A 420 -36.70 -15.59 -27.50
CA SER A 420 -37.51 -14.40 -27.24
C SER A 420 -36.70 -13.11 -27.12
N TYR A 421 -35.46 -13.22 -26.68
CA TYR A 421 -34.56 -12.06 -26.53
C TYR A 421 -34.17 -11.42 -27.89
N GLY A 422 -34.00 -12.21 -28.94
CA GLY A 422 -33.74 -11.73 -30.30
C GLY A 422 -34.85 -10.80 -30.83
N LYS A 423 -36.08 -11.03 -30.44
CA LYS A 423 -37.22 -10.18 -30.79
C LYS A 423 -37.28 -8.91 -29.94
N LEU A 424 -36.96 -8.98 -28.66
CA LEU A 424 -36.85 -7.81 -27.77
C LEU A 424 -35.74 -6.85 -28.22
N SER A 425 -34.57 -7.36 -28.64
CA SER A 425 -33.46 -6.55 -29.09
C SER A 425 -33.69 -5.84 -30.43
N GLY A 426 -34.70 -6.27 -31.21
CA GLY A 426 -35.12 -5.65 -32.46
C GLY A 426 -36.14 -4.51 -32.30
N VAL A 427 -36.67 -4.30 -31.10
CA VAL A 427 -37.68 -3.27 -30.82
C VAL A 427 -37.00 -1.90 -30.69
N ARG A 428 -37.32 -0.99 -31.62
CA ARG A 428 -36.83 0.39 -31.64
C ARG A 428 -37.69 1.37 -30.83
N ASP A 429 -38.93 0.96 -30.48
CA ASP A 429 -39.89 1.78 -29.77
C ASP A 429 -40.12 1.26 -28.35
N ALA A 430 -39.77 2.06 -27.34
CA ALA A 430 -39.95 1.73 -25.94
C ALA A 430 -41.43 1.46 -25.57
N ALA A 431 -42.39 2.06 -26.27
CA ALA A 431 -43.82 1.84 -26.06
C ALA A 431 -44.31 0.43 -26.50
N ALA A 432 -43.57 -0.26 -27.37
CA ALA A 432 -43.87 -1.61 -27.80
C ALA A 432 -43.33 -2.69 -26.82
N VAL A 433 -42.43 -2.33 -25.90
CA VAL A 433 -41.82 -3.26 -24.94
C VAL A 433 -42.88 -3.93 -24.02
N PRO A 434 -43.82 -3.18 -23.39
CA PRO A 434 -44.84 -3.81 -22.54
C PRO A 434 -45.73 -4.80 -23.25
N GLN A 435 -46.00 -4.61 -24.55
CA GLN A 435 -46.84 -5.51 -25.33
C GLN A 435 -46.17 -6.84 -25.68
N LEU A 436 -44.84 -6.91 -25.63
CA LEU A 436 -44.07 -8.12 -25.83
C LEU A 436 -43.93 -8.96 -24.53
N PHE A 437 -44.06 -8.31 -23.37
CA PHE A 437 -44.10 -9.03 -22.11
C PHE A 437 -45.40 -9.82 -21.96
N GLY A 438 -45.29 -11.11 -21.65
CA GLY A 438 -46.44 -12.04 -21.57
C GLY A 438 -46.77 -12.78 -22.87
N ARG A 439 -46.44 -12.22 -24.04
CA ARG A 439 -46.62 -12.86 -25.35
C ARG A 439 -45.38 -13.64 -25.80
N GLU A 440 -44.22 -13.05 -25.64
CA GLU A 440 -42.95 -13.59 -26.14
C GLU A 440 -41.99 -14.03 -25.00
N VAL A 441 -42.10 -13.42 -23.80
CA VAL A 441 -41.31 -13.77 -22.59
C VAL A 441 -42.29 -14.22 -21.50
N LYS A 442 -42.16 -15.46 -21.03
CA LYS A 442 -42.97 -15.96 -19.93
C LYS A 442 -42.57 -15.29 -18.62
N TYR A 443 -43.51 -14.95 -17.75
CA TYR A 443 -43.26 -14.37 -16.42
C TYR A 443 -42.31 -15.24 -15.58
N THR A 444 -42.34 -16.57 -15.73
CA THR A 444 -41.42 -17.49 -15.07
C THR A 444 -39.97 -17.32 -15.52
N GLN A 445 -39.74 -16.98 -16.79
CA GLN A 445 -38.41 -16.69 -17.32
C GLN A 445 -37.87 -15.34 -16.78
N LEU A 446 -38.73 -14.31 -16.74
CA LEU A 446 -38.39 -13.03 -16.14
C LEU A 446 -38.07 -13.18 -14.66
N LEU A 447 -38.91 -13.93 -13.92
CA LEU A 447 -38.67 -14.23 -12.51
C LEU A 447 -37.32 -14.95 -12.32
N GLY A 448 -37.01 -15.94 -13.17
CA GLY A 448 -35.72 -16.64 -13.15
C GLY A 448 -34.53 -15.68 -13.32
N VAL A 449 -34.62 -14.75 -14.28
CA VAL A 449 -33.60 -13.70 -14.47
C VAL A 449 -33.48 -12.79 -13.24
N LEU A 450 -34.60 -12.32 -12.70
CA LEU A 450 -34.62 -11.48 -11.51
C LEU A 450 -33.99 -12.20 -10.30
N VAL A 451 -34.28 -13.48 -10.12
CA VAL A 451 -33.67 -14.30 -9.05
C VAL A 451 -32.15 -14.40 -9.25
N VAL A 452 -31.69 -14.73 -10.47
CA VAL A 452 -30.23 -14.81 -10.75
C VAL A 452 -29.55 -13.48 -10.49
N VAL A 453 -30.10 -12.38 -10.98
CA VAL A 453 -29.57 -11.03 -10.77
C VAL A 453 -29.56 -10.69 -9.28
N ALA A 454 -30.65 -10.95 -8.56
CA ALA A 454 -30.74 -10.68 -7.13
C ALA A 454 -29.70 -11.49 -6.33
N VAL A 455 -29.58 -12.79 -6.58
CA VAL A 455 -28.63 -13.67 -5.87
C VAL A 455 -27.18 -13.23 -6.10
N LEU A 456 -26.84 -12.78 -7.30
CA LEU A 456 -25.46 -12.40 -7.63
C LEU A 456 -25.12 -10.95 -7.26
N LEU A 457 -26.07 -10.01 -7.40
CA LEU A 457 -25.79 -8.59 -7.18
C LEU A 457 -26.09 -8.11 -5.75
N LEU A 458 -27.17 -8.60 -5.09
CA LEU A 458 -27.52 -8.09 -3.76
C LEU A 458 -26.43 -8.30 -2.72
N PRO A 459 -25.74 -9.48 -2.64
CA PRO A 459 -24.61 -9.63 -1.74
C PRO A 459 -23.46 -8.66 -2.06
N SER A 460 -23.15 -8.47 -3.34
CA SER A 460 -22.10 -7.55 -3.78
C SER A 460 -22.46 -6.09 -3.46
N ILE A 461 -23.69 -5.66 -3.71
CA ILE A 461 -24.17 -4.31 -3.37
C ILE A 461 -24.12 -4.09 -1.85
N SER A 462 -24.60 -5.06 -1.05
CA SER A 462 -24.55 -4.99 0.41
C SER A 462 -23.12 -4.89 0.91
N ALA A 463 -22.24 -5.77 0.45
CA ALA A 463 -20.82 -5.76 0.84
C ALA A 463 -20.13 -4.44 0.43
N THR A 464 -20.35 -3.95 -0.79
CA THR A 464 -19.82 -2.67 -1.27
C THR A 464 -20.32 -1.50 -0.43
N THR A 465 -21.60 -1.49 -0.05
CA THR A 465 -22.17 -0.46 0.81
C THR A 465 -21.50 -0.49 2.19
N THR A 466 -21.30 -1.68 2.75
CA THR A 466 -20.58 -1.86 4.03
C THR A 466 -19.15 -1.36 3.89
N THR A 467 -18.42 -1.76 2.86
CA THR A 467 -17.04 -1.29 2.58
C THR A 467 -16.97 0.23 2.47
N ALA A 468 -17.91 0.85 1.74
CA ALA A 468 -17.96 2.31 1.59
C ALA A 468 -18.31 3.05 2.90
N GLN A 469 -18.98 2.39 3.84
CA GLN A 469 -19.33 2.94 5.15
C GLN A 469 -18.28 2.64 6.22
N SER A 470 -17.56 1.53 6.13
CA SER A 470 -16.49 1.11 7.05
C SER A 470 -15.15 1.76 6.72
N VAL A 471 -15.17 3.06 6.49
CA VAL A 471 -13.95 3.83 6.18
C VAL A 471 -13.03 3.82 7.40
N SER A 472 -11.86 3.22 7.26
CA SER A 472 -10.80 3.29 8.27
C SER A 472 -10.15 4.67 8.23
N SER A 473 -10.69 5.60 9.01
CA SER A 473 -10.01 6.89 9.22
C SER A 473 -8.87 6.72 10.21
N ILE A 474 -7.90 7.65 10.17
CA ILE A 474 -6.96 7.79 11.28
C ILE A 474 -7.74 7.85 12.60
N PRO A 475 -7.35 7.09 13.65
CA PRO A 475 -7.95 7.23 14.95
C PRO A 475 -7.92 8.69 15.41
N SER A 476 -9.04 9.19 15.98
CA SER A 476 -9.14 10.59 16.43
C SER A 476 -8.00 10.98 17.38
N ASP A 477 -7.59 10.05 18.23
CA ASP A 477 -6.48 10.24 19.17
C ASP A 477 -5.15 10.50 18.48
N TRP A 478 -4.87 9.79 17.38
CA TRP A 478 -3.67 10.04 16.55
C TRP A 478 -3.76 11.36 15.81
N ALA A 479 -4.92 11.69 15.24
CA ALA A 479 -5.11 12.97 14.57
C ALA A 479 -4.94 14.15 15.54
N GLU A 480 -5.55 14.08 16.73
CA GLU A 480 -5.40 15.08 17.79
C GLU A 480 -3.96 15.17 18.30
N ALA A 481 -3.28 14.03 18.53
CA ALA A 481 -1.89 14.00 18.96
C ALA A 481 -0.95 14.65 17.94
N CYS A 482 -1.12 14.35 16.64
CA CYS A 482 -0.33 14.99 15.57
C CYS A 482 -0.62 16.50 15.48
N GLN A 483 -1.87 16.92 15.55
CA GLN A 483 -2.24 18.35 15.56
C GLN A 483 -1.69 19.05 16.80
N TRP A 484 -1.77 18.41 17.96
CA TRP A 484 -1.19 18.95 19.19
C TRP A 484 0.33 19.12 19.06
N LEU A 485 1.04 18.11 18.51
CA LEU A 485 2.47 18.16 18.29
C LEU A 485 2.85 19.31 17.35
N ASN A 486 2.09 19.53 16.28
CA ASN A 486 2.27 20.65 15.36
C ASN A 486 2.13 22.01 16.06
N ALA A 487 1.08 22.17 16.85
CA ALA A 487 0.73 23.45 17.48
C ALA A 487 1.60 23.81 18.69
N ASN A 488 2.09 22.81 19.45
CA ASN A 488 2.72 23.05 20.76
C ASN A 488 4.23 22.80 20.81
N THR A 489 4.84 22.29 19.74
CA THR A 489 6.30 22.06 19.69
C THR A 489 6.96 23.00 18.69
N PRO A 490 8.28 23.30 18.81
CA PRO A 490 8.97 24.15 17.88
C PRO A 490 8.83 23.68 16.43
N ALA A 491 8.54 24.58 15.51
CA ALA A 491 8.46 24.26 14.09
C ALA A 491 9.81 23.81 13.55
N THR A 492 9.81 22.82 12.66
CA THR A 492 11.00 22.38 11.94
C THR A 492 11.08 23.06 10.58
N SER A 493 12.31 23.25 10.07
CA SER A 493 12.54 23.84 8.75
C SER A 493 12.19 22.87 7.62
N ASN A 494 11.99 23.40 6.41
CA ASN A 494 11.89 22.64 5.15
C ASN A 494 10.67 21.73 4.99
N TYR A 495 9.57 21.96 5.66
CA TYR A 495 8.34 21.23 5.34
C TYR A 495 7.95 21.41 3.86
N ASN A 496 8.03 22.61 3.32
CA ASN A 496 7.73 22.91 1.90
C ASN A 496 8.90 22.63 0.94
N VAL A 497 9.95 21.96 1.43
CA VAL A 497 11.10 21.48 0.66
C VAL A 497 11.68 22.50 -0.31
N THR A 498 12.16 23.63 0.24
CA THR A 498 12.82 24.67 -0.54
C THR A 498 14.35 24.49 -0.61
N SER A 499 14.90 23.61 0.20
CA SER A 499 16.34 23.30 0.26
C SER A 499 16.58 21.90 0.84
N ASN A 500 17.81 21.41 0.72
CA ASN A 500 18.23 20.11 1.32
C ASN A 500 18.69 20.27 2.79
N GLN A 501 18.26 21.30 3.50
CA GLN A 501 18.60 21.47 4.91
C GLN A 501 17.92 20.41 5.76
N ILE A 502 18.67 19.82 6.67
CA ILE A 502 18.18 18.84 7.62
C ILE A 502 17.36 19.59 8.69
N PRO A 503 16.12 19.17 8.99
CA PRO A 503 15.35 19.71 10.10
C PRO A 503 16.09 19.58 11.43
N ALA A 504 15.73 20.40 12.43
CA ALA A 504 16.48 20.50 13.68
C ALA A 504 16.36 19.24 14.57
N TYR A 505 15.28 18.50 14.47
CA TYR A 505 15.01 17.28 15.25
C TYR A 505 14.01 16.39 14.55
N GLY A 506 13.94 15.11 14.95
CA GLY A 506 12.98 14.12 14.47
C GLY A 506 12.04 13.58 15.55
N VAL A 507 10.99 12.94 15.10
CA VAL A 507 10.00 12.21 15.91
C VAL A 507 10.15 10.72 15.68
N LEU A 508 10.30 9.95 16.76
CA LEU A 508 10.38 8.50 16.74
C LEU A 508 9.01 7.92 17.06
N SER A 509 8.51 7.07 16.18
CA SER A 509 7.36 6.20 16.43
C SER A 509 7.51 4.91 15.64
N TRP A 510 6.51 4.04 15.66
CA TRP A 510 6.47 2.87 14.79
C TRP A 510 6.27 3.29 13.33
N TRP A 511 6.83 2.53 12.41
CA TRP A 511 6.87 2.88 10.99
C TRP A 511 5.49 3.09 10.34
N ASP A 512 4.44 2.42 10.82
CA ASP A 512 3.07 2.62 10.34
C ASP A 512 2.61 4.08 10.43
N TYR A 513 3.05 4.81 11.44
CA TYR A 513 2.56 6.15 11.77
C TYR A 513 3.40 7.28 11.16
N GLY A 514 4.51 6.96 10.50
CA GLY A 514 5.43 7.95 9.98
C GLY A 514 4.79 8.95 9.02
N ASN A 515 3.94 8.48 8.12
CA ASN A 515 3.26 9.35 7.17
C ASN A 515 2.26 10.32 7.85
N TRP A 516 1.60 9.90 8.92
CA TRP A 516 0.74 10.76 9.72
C TRP A 516 1.54 11.86 10.45
N ILE A 517 2.68 11.49 11.04
CA ILE A 517 3.58 12.43 11.71
C ILE A 517 4.10 13.48 10.71
N ILE A 518 4.51 13.04 9.51
CA ILE A 518 5.01 13.94 8.48
C ILE A 518 3.92 14.92 8.02
N PHE A 519 2.75 14.42 7.65
CA PHE A 519 1.72 15.22 7.01
C PHE A 519 0.88 16.05 8.00
N LEU A 520 0.48 15.46 9.14
CA LEU A 520 -0.41 16.13 10.10
C LEU A 520 0.36 16.93 11.16
N ALA A 521 1.48 16.37 11.67
CA ALA A 521 2.26 17.07 12.66
C ALA A 521 3.30 18.03 12.05
N HIS A 522 3.55 17.94 10.74
CA HIS A 522 4.64 18.69 10.06
C HIS A 522 5.98 18.51 10.77
N ARG A 523 6.28 17.26 11.15
CA ARG A 523 7.54 16.90 11.82
C ARG A 523 8.20 15.74 11.07
N PRO A 524 9.55 15.74 10.98
CA PRO A 524 10.27 14.63 10.36
C PRO A 524 10.10 13.35 11.15
N ALA A 525 9.85 12.25 10.43
CA ALA A 525 9.73 10.92 11.00
C ALA A 525 11.01 10.10 10.79
N ILE A 526 11.46 9.42 11.84
CA ILE A 526 12.62 8.52 11.78
C ILE A 526 12.26 7.26 11.04
N ALA A 527 11.13 6.66 11.40
CA ALA A 527 10.58 5.49 10.70
C ALA A 527 9.27 5.83 9.99
N ASN A 528 9.04 5.23 8.80
CA ASN A 528 7.83 5.45 8.04
C ASN A 528 7.44 4.25 7.16
N ASN A 529 6.32 4.37 6.45
CA ASN A 529 5.70 3.33 5.62
C ASN A 529 6.57 2.85 4.43
N PHE A 530 7.62 3.57 4.05
CA PHE A 530 8.66 3.03 3.14
C PHE A 530 9.60 2.03 3.81
N GLN A 531 9.31 1.63 5.04
CA GLN A 531 10.10 0.70 5.86
C GLN A 531 11.52 1.23 6.16
N THR A 532 11.71 2.55 6.06
CA THR A 532 12.94 3.21 6.49
C THR A 532 12.92 3.41 8.00
N GLY A 533 14.08 3.33 8.66
CA GLY A 533 14.20 3.53 10.10
C GLY A 533 13.55 2.45 11.00
N VAL A 534 12.99 1.39 10.42
CA VAL A 534 12.24 0.35 11.14
C VAL A 534 13.10 -0.35 12.19
N ASN A 535 14.34 -0.70 11.85
CA ASN A 535 15.24 -1.41 12.77
C ASN A 535 15.63 -0.55 13.97
N ASP A 536 15.93 0.75 13.75
CA ASP A 536 16.24 1.70 14.81
C ASP A 536 15.03 1.90 15.74
N SER A 537 13.85 2.10 15.15
CA SER A 537 12.60 2.22 15.88
C SER A 537 12.29 0.94 16.70
N ALA A 538 12.37 -0.24 16.09
CA ALA A 538 12.14 -1.51 16.77
C ALA A 538 13.14 -1.73 17.91
N THR A 539 14.44 -1.47 17.67
CA THR A 539 15.49 -1.62 18.67
C THR A 539 15.30 -0.66 19.85
N PHE A 540 14.90 0.59 19.58
CA PHE A 540 14.56 1.56 20.61
C PHE A 540 13.42 1.04 21.50
N PHE A 541 12.32 0.58 20.90
CA PHE A 541 11.11 0.20 21.62
C PHE A 541 11.29 -1.08 22.46
N VAL A 542 12.09 -2.05 22.01
CA VAL A 542 12.34 -3.27 22.81
C VAL A 542 13.51 -3.16 23.77
N SER A 543 14.24 -2.05 23.77
CA SER A 543 15.34 -1.82 24.74
C SER A 543 14.82 -1.94 26.17
N GLN A 544 15.49 -2.77 26.99
CA GLN A 544 15.05 -3.07 28.37
C GLN A 544 15.56 -2.07 29.42
N ASN A 545 16.32 -1.07 28.99
CA ASN A 545 16.81 0.00 29.85
C ASN A 545 17.02 1.28 29.03
N GLU A 546 16.98 2.40 29.71
CA GLU A 546 17.10 3.71 29.10
C GLU A 546 18.46 3.93 28.40
N SER A 547 19.54 3.41 28.97
CA SER A 547 20.86 3.55 28.35
C SER A 547 20.99 2.91 26.99
N GLY A 548 20.23 1.83 26.70
CA GLY A 548 20.16 1.19 25.41
C GLY A 548 19.52 2.04 24.33
N THR A 549 18.75 3.08 24.70
CA THR A 549 18.08 3.97 23.75
C THR A 549 18.93 5.16 23.33
N LEU A 550 19.92 5.55 24.15
CA LEU A 550 20.69 6.80 23.97
C LEU A 550 21.45 6.87 22.64
N GLY A 551 21.97 5.72 22.18
CA GLY A 551 22.67 5.66 20.90
C GLY A 551 21.76 6.04 19.71
N ILE A 552 20.50 5.60 19.73
CA ILE A 552 19.50 5.93 18.70
C ILE A 552 19.07 7.40 18.82
N ILE A 553 18.80 7.86 20.05
CA ILE A 553 18.44 9.26 20.33
C ILE A 553 19.48 10.22 19.76
N GLN A 554 20.76 9.96 19.99
CA GLN A 554 21.87 10.81 19.52
C GLN A 554 22.09 10.68 18.01
N LYS A 555 22.10 9.45 17.49
CA LYS A 555 22.29 9.18 16.06
C LYS A 555 21.22 9.86 15.22
N ASP A 556 19.95 9.73 15.64
CA ASP A 556 18.78 10.15 14.85
C ASP A 556 18.20 11.48 15.34
N HIS A 557 18.91 12.22 16.20
CA HIS A 557 18.50 13.52 16.75
C HIS A 557 17.03 13.53 17.21
N VAL A 558 16.60 12.48 17.93
CA VAL A 558 15.25 12.30 18.40
C VAL A 558 14.93 13.32 19.49
N LYS A 559 13.89 14.13 19.29
CA LYS A 559 13.38 15.04 20.31
C LYS A 559 12.09 14.55 20.94
N TYR A 560 11.21 13.92 20.14
CA TYR A 560 9.91 13.42 20.60
C TYR A 560 9.77 11.95 20.26
N VAL A 561 9.10 11.22 21.17
CA VAL A 561 8.74 9.81 20.99
C VAL A 561 7.23 9.72 21.12
N MET A 562 6.59 9.09 20.14
CA MET A 562 5.14 8.82 20.16
C MET A 562 4.90 7.32 20.30
N THR A 563 4.04 6.95 21.23
CA THR A 563 3.62 5.57 21.49
C THR A 563 2.12 5.46 21.51
N ASP A 564 1.60 4.28 21.22
CA ASP A 564 0.20 3.97 21.43
C ASP A 564 -0.01 2.60 22.08
N TYR A 565 -1.27 2.34 22.42
CA TYR A 565 -1.70 1.08 23.04
C TYR A 565 -1.47 -0.12 22.13
N GLU A 566 -1.77 0.01 20.81
CA GLU A 566 -1.60 -1.08 19.84
C GLU A 566 -0.14 -1.51 19.70
N MET A 567 0.78 -0.53 19.70
CA MET A 567 2.22 -0.84 19.69
C MET A 567 2.63 -1.66 20.91
N ALA A 568 2.10 -1.31 22.09
CA ALA A 568 2.45 -1.97 23.35
C ALA A 568 1.67 -3.27 23.58
N ASP A 569 0.57 -3.52 22.90
CA ASP A 569 -0.22 -4.74 23.04
C ASP A 569 0.54 -5.95 22.47
N TYR A 570 0.80 -6.92 23.34
CA TYR A 570 1.51 -8.16 22.96
C TYR A 570 0.68 -9.08 22.04
N THR A 571 -0.60 -8.78 21.84
CA THR A 571 -1.47 -9.51 20.91
C THR A 571 -1.67 -8.80 19.58
N ASP A 572 -1.14 -7.57 19.43
CA ASP A 572 -1.30 -6.74 18.23
C ASP A 572 0.07 -6.42 17.59
N LYS A 573 0.61 -5.21 17.71
CA LYS A 573 1.81 -4.77 16.97
C LYS A 573 3.14 -5.14 17.66
N PHE A 574 3.14 -5.37 18.98
CA PHE A 574 4.35 -5.69 19.72
C PHE A 574 5.14 -6.87 19.15
N PRO A 575 4.52 -7.99 18.73
CA PRO A 575 5.26 -9.12 18.13
C PRO A 575 6.03 -8.73 16.87
N ALA A 576 5.47 -7.86 16.04
CA ALA A 576 6.14 -7.35 14.83
C ALA A 576 7.34 -6.46 15.20
N ILE A 577 7.19 -5.60 16.19
CA ILE A 577 8.27 -4.75 16.73
C ILE A 577 9.40 -5.63 17.27
N ALA A 578 9.08 -6.64 18.07
CA ALA A 578 10.06 -7.58 18.61
C ALA A 578 10.78 -8.35 17.50
N LEU A 579 10.07 -8.86 16.50
CA LEU A 579 10.64 -9.58 15.36
C LEU A 579 11.64 -8.69 14.60
N LEU A 580 11.27 -7.46 14.30
CA LEU A 580 12.07 -6.54 13.46
C LEU A 580 13.23 -5.88 14.22
N SER A 581 13.25 -5.98 15.55
CA SER A 581 14.40 -5.59 16.36
C SER A 581 15.59 -6.57 16.26
N GLY A 582 15.35 -7.78 15.73
CA GLY A 582 16.33 -8.86 15.67
C GLY A 582 16.54 -9.62 16.99
N GLN A 583 15.83 -9.29 18.08
CA GLN A 583 15.97 -9.97 19.37
C GLN A 583 15.09 -11.22 19.49
N GLY A 584 14.16 -11.43 18.55
CA GLY A 584 13.23 -12.56 18.56
C GLY A 584 12.04 -12.34 19.51
N VAL A 585 10.88 -12.82 19.07
CA VAL A 585 9.61 -12.69 19.82
C VAL A 585 9.66 -13.48 21.13
N ASP A 586 10.31 -14.64 21.13
CA ASP A 586 10.40 -15.55 22.28
C ASP A 586 11.14 -14.95 23.50
N THR A 587 11.93 -13.89 23.29
CA THR A 587 12.53 -13.12 24.40
C THR A 587 11.46 -12.47 25.26
N PHE A 588 10.42 -11.96 24.63
CA PHE A 588 9.40 -11.11 25.26
C PHE A 588 8.09 -11.82 25.52
N LEU A 589 7.77 -12.82 24.72
CA LEU A 589 6.51 -13.58 24.80
C LEU A 589 6.79 -15.07 24.94
N THR A 590 5.97 -15.76 25.72
CA THR A 590 6.07 -17.21 25.90
C THR A 590 4.68 -17.85 25.84
N THR A 591 4.62 -19.12 25.51
CA THR A 591 3.35 -19.86 25.47
C THR A 591 3.15 -20.61 26.78
N GLN A 592 2.01 -20.40 27.44
CA GLN A 592 1.59 -21.15 28.62
C GLN A 592 0.37 -21.98 28.30
N SER A 593 0.36 -23.22 28.78
CA SER A 593 -0.80 -24.10 28.69
C SER A 593 -1.70 -23.90 29.91
N TYR A 594 -3.01 -23.76 29.69
CA TYR A 594 -4.02 -23.75 30.75
C TYR A 594 -5.18 -24.67 30.36
N VAL A 595 -5.91 -25.15 31.37
CA VAL A 595 -7.08 -25.99 31.15
C VAL A 595 -8.31 -25.10 31.22
N ASP A 596 -9.11 -25.08 30.17
CA ASP A 596 -10.34 -24.30 30.10
C ASP A 596 -11.47 -24.93 30.95
N GLN A 597 -12.61 -24.22 31.03
CA GLN A 597 -13.77 -24.68 31.84
C GLN A 597 -14.35 -26.03 31.37
N ASN A 598 -14.04 -26.44 30.15
CA ASN A 598 -14.49 -27.70 29.55
C ASN A 598 -13.48 -28.83 29.73
N GLY A 599 -12.36 -28.62 30.44
CA GLY A 599 -11.31 -29.58 30.64
C GLY A 599 -10.35 -29.74 29.46
N THR A 600 -10.41 -28.86 28.45
CA THR A 600 -9.55 -28.90 27.29
C THR A 600 -8.29 -28.05 27.52
N THR A 601 -7.11 -28.62 27.22
CA THR A 601 -5.83 -27.92 27.34
C THR A 601 -5.74 -26.91 26.19
N GLN A 602 -5.70 -25.64 26.55
CA GLN A 602 -5.52 -24.49 25.65
C GLN A 602 -4.11 -23.92 25.81
N GLN A 603 -3.63 -23.26 24.77
CA GLN A 603 -2.37 -22.51 24.81
C GLN A 603 -2.66 -21.01 24.71
N GLN A 604 -1.99 -20.23 25.56
CA GLN A 604 -2.10 -18.77 25.56
C GLN A 604 -0.70 -18.16 25.51
N THR A 605 -0.52 -17.18 24.64
CA THR A 605 0.69 -16.35 24.63
C THR A 605 0.61 -15.36 25.80
N VAL A 606 1.67 -15.30 26.59
CA VAL A 606 1.77 -14.43 27.76
C VAL A 606 3.10 -13.67 27.74
N PRO A 607 3.13 -12.42 28.25
CA PRO A 607 4.35 -11.62 28.30
C PRO A 607 5.33 -12.14 29.38
N THR A 608 6.63 -12.05 29.08
CA THR A 608 7.72 -12.33 30.02
C THR A 608 8.08 -11.10 30.84
N ALA A 609 8.97 -11.24 31.82
CA ALA A 609 9.52 -10.10 32.54
C ALA A 609 10.28 -9.12 31.61
N ALA A 610 10.90 -9.62 30.54
CA ALA A 610 11.60 -8.80 29.56
C ALA A 610 10.65 -7.86 28.80
N TYR A 611 9.44 -8.30 28.48
CA TYR A 611 8.40 -7.47 27.88
C TYR A 611 8.07 -6.24 28.74
N TYR A 612 7.81 -6.43 30.05
CA TYR A 612 7.46 -5.35 30.97
C TYR A 612 8.61 -4.35 31.19
N ASN A 613 9.86 -4.77 30.90
CA ASN A 613 11.03 -3.89 31.01
C ASN A 613 11.34 -3.12 29.70
N THR A 614 10.65 -3.44 28.59
CA THR A 614 10.88 -2.73 27.34
C THR A 614 10.54 -1.24 27.45
N THR A 615 11.29 -0.41 26.73
CA THR A 615 11.07 1.05 26.68
C THR A 615 9.62 1.36 26.25
N LEU A 616 9.09 0.65 25.26
CA LEU A 616 7.72 0.83 24.80
C LEU A 616 6.68 0.65 25.92
N VAL A 617 6.76 -0.48 26.62
CA VAL A 617 5.81 -0.79 27.70
C VAL A 617 5.99 0.17 28.89
N ARG A 618 7.24 0.53 29.19
CA ARG A 618 7.54 1.51 30.24
C ARG A 618 6.99 2.91 29.92
N LEU A 619 7.10 3.35 28.69
CA LEU A 619 6.51 4.62 28.25
C LEU A 619 4.97 4.52 28.23
N GLN A 620 4.41 3.53 27.54
CA GLN A 620 2.97 3.46 27.30
C GLN A 620 2.15 3.12 28.55
N TYR A 621 2.57 2.12 29.33
CA TYR A 621 1.79 1.64 30.47
C TYR A 621 2.19 2.27 31.81
N TYR A 622 3.45 2.71 31.94
CA TYR A 622 3.99 3.24 33.18
C TYR A 622 4.39 4.72 33.09
N ASP A 623 3.96 5.47 32.06
CA ASP A 623 4.19 6.90 31.89
C ASP A 623 5.68 7.30 31.86
N GLY A 624 6.58 6.38 31.54
CA GLY A 624 8.03 6.61 31.63
C GLY A 624 8.53 6.75 33.06
N ASN A 625 7.77 6.27 34.07
CA ASN A 625 8.15 6.40 35.47
C ASN A 625 9.52 5.79 35.75
N GLY A 626 10.38 6.57 36.39
CA GLY A 626 11.76 6.21 36.72
C GLY A 626 12.77 6.45 35.61
N TYR A 627 12.38 6.83 34.41
CA TYR A 627 13.30 7.24 33.34
C TYR A 627 13.86 8.62 33.59
N SER A 628 15.11 8.84 33.23
CA SER A 628 15.89 10.05 33.52
C SER A 628 15.69 11.14 32.47
N HIS A 629 15.42 10.75 31.22
CA HIS A 629 15.46 11.64 30.06
C HIS A 629 14.12 11.74 29.33
N TYR A 630 13.12 10.90 29.64
CA TYR A 630 11.82 10.92 28.98
C TYR A 630 10.76 11.50 29.89
N ARG A 631 10.05 12.54 29.44
CA ARG A 631 8.92 13.12 30.14
C ARG A 631 7.66 13.07 29.31
N LEU A 632 6.55 12.66 29.92
CA LEU A 632 5.22 12.70 29.30
C LEU A 632 4.80 14.17 29.13
N ILE A 633 4.50 14.56 27.87
CA ILE A 633 4.09 15.93 27.55
C ILE A 633 2.67 16.02 27.02
N TYR A 634 2.12 14.90 26.53
CA TYR A 634 0.75 14.80 26.04
C TYR A 634 0.25 13.38 26.14
N GLU A 635 -1.02 13.22 26.49
CA GLU A 635 -1.78 11.99 26.33
C GLU A 635 -3.15 12.29 25.71
N SER A 636 -3.63 11.36 24.85
CA SER A 636 -4.93 11.49 24.18
C SER A 636 -6.10 11.26 25.14
N PRO A 637 -7.35 11.69 24.80
CA PRO A 637 -8.47 11.61 25.72
C PRO A 637 -9.01 10.18 25.93
N THR A 638 -8.83 9.27 24.98
CA THR A 638 -9.43 7.94 25.03
C THR A 638 -8.69 7.03 26.01
N THR A 639 -9.40 6.51 26.99
CA THR A 639 -8.92 5.47 27.90
C THR A 639 -9.18 4.09 27.29
N VAL A 640 -8.11 3.31 27.07
CA VAL A 640 -8.18 1.97 26.45
C VAL A 640 -8.14 0.84 27.47
N GLY A 641 -7.76 1.10 28.69
CA GLY A 641 -7.68 0.12 29.77
C GLY A 641 -7.21 0.71 31.08
N THR A 642 -7.02 -0.13 32.07
CA THR A 642 -6.48 0.24 33.38
C THR A 642 -5.40 -0.75 33.81
N LEU A 643 -4.29 -0.24 34.35
CA LEU A 643 -3.24 -1.05 34.95
C LEU A 643 -3.04 -0.59 36.40
N ASN A 644 -3.19 -1.49 37.36
CA ASN A 644 -3.06 -1.20 38.80
C ASN A 644 -3.93 0.01 39.26
N GLY A 645 -5.13 0.17 38.68
CA GLY A 645 -6.03 1.27 38.99
C GLY A 645 -5.69 2.60 38.27
N THR A 646 -4.70 2.63 37.42
CA THR A 646 -4.31 3.78 36.58
C THR A 646 -4.84 3.63 35.19
N ASN A 647 -5.54 4.65 34.66
CA ASN A 647 -6.01 4.66 33.26
C ASN A 647 -4.84 4.70 32.29
N ILE A 648 -4.94 3.89 31.23
CA ILE A 648 -4.02 3.88 30.10
C ILE A 648 -4.68 4.63 28.97
N GLN A 649 -4.06 5.73 28.53
CA GLN A 649 -4.53 6.50 27.39
C GLN A 649 -4.00 5.92 26.09
N TYR A 650 -4.76 6.10 24.99
CA TYR A 650 -4.48 5.44 23.71
C TYR A 650 -3.16 5.90 23.11
N VAL A 651 -2.92 7.22 22.92
CA VAL A 651 -1.68 7.79 22.38
C VAL A 651 -0.97 8.60 23.44
N LYS A 652 0.35 8.50 23.53
CA LYS A 652 1.20 9.31 24.42
C LYS A 652 2.37 9.90 23.64
N ILE A 653 2.74 11.14 24.00
CA ILE A 653 3.92 11.83 23.46
C ILE A 653 4.88 12.12 24.61
N PHE A 654 6.12 11.73 24.41
CA PHE A 654 7.24 11.98 25.32
C PHE A 654 8.24 12.91 24.67
N GLU A 655 8.84 13.79 25.46
CA GLU A 655 9.97 14.60 25.07
C GLU A 655 11.23 14.03 25.68
N TYR A 656 12.29 13.91 24.88
CA TYR A 656 13.64 13.66 25.36
C TYR A 656 14.29 14.97 25.83
N VAL A 657 14.83 14.95 27.05
CA VAL A 657 15.53 16.07 27.69
C VAL A 657 16.87 15.62 28.30
N GLU A 658 17.81 16.53 28.46
CA GLU A 658 19.06 16.22 29.15
C GLU A 658 18.85 15.83 30.62
N GLY A 659 17.77 16.35 31.24
CA GLY A 659 17.43 16.09 32.62
C GLY A 659 18.30 16.84 33.65
N ALA A 660 17.67 17.48 34.63
CA ALA A 660 18.39 18.14 35.71
C ALA A 660 19.06 17.10 36.63
N ARG A 661 20.26 17.37 37.05
CA ARG A 661 21.11 16.49 37.87
C ARG A 661 21.03 16.88 39.33
N ILE A 662 20.34 16.07 40.16
CA ILE A 662 20.24 16.33 41.61
C ILE A 662 21.27 15.47 42.34
N ALA A 663 22.40 16.10 42.77
CA ALA A 663 23.42 15.46 43.54
C ALA A 663 23.01 15.39 45.03
N VAL A 664 22.66 14.20 45.48
CA VAL A 664 22.21 13.94 46.86
C VAL A 664 23.33 13.35 47.65
N SER A 665 23.74 14.05 48.73
CA SER A 665 24.79 13.60 49.64
C SER A 665 24.19 13.06 50.93
N GLY A 666 24.54 11.80 51.31
CA GLY A 666 24.04 11.13 52.49
C GLY A 666 24.36 9.63 52.51
N ASN A 667 23.80 8.89 53.43
CA ASN A 667 23.96 7.41 53.49
C ASN A 667 22.62 6.74 53.73
N GLY A 668 22.27 5.78 52.89
CA GLY A 668 21.05 5.00 52.98
C GLY A 668 20.31 4.86 51.67
N ASN A 669 19.14 4.22 51.70
CA ASN A 669 18.28 4.16 50.56
C ASN A 669 17.54 5.49 50.38
N ALA A 670 17.80 6.15 49.25
CA ALA A 670 17.13 7.39 48.89
C ALA A 670 15.98 7.11 47.90
N THR A 671 14.82 7.73 48.15
CA THR A 671 13.71 7.76 47.20
C THR A 671 13.42 9.23 46.83
N LEU A 672 13.40 9.47 45.53
CA LEU A 672 13.04 10.78 44.95
C LEU A 672 11.64 10.65 44.36
N SER A 673 10.73 11.60 44.61
CA SER A 673 9.37 11.57 44.07
C SER A 673 8.85 12.96 43.71
N LEU A 674 7.97 12.99 42.68
CA LEU A 674 7.28 14.18 42.19
C LEU A 674 5.88 13.80 41.70
N ASN A 675 4.87 14.52 42.10
CA ASN A 675 3.53 14.36 41.52
C ASN A 675 3.46 15.11 40.18
N VAL A 676 2.94 14.45 39.18
CA VAL A 676 2.76 14.96 37.81
C VAL A 676 1.28 14.82 37.43
N THR A 677 0.67 15.92 36.98
CA THR A 677 -0.69 15.94 36.45
C THR A 677 -0.67 16.22 34.98
N THR A 678 -1.27 15.33 34.20
CA THR A 678 -1.28 15.35 32.73
C THR A 678 -2.28 16.38 32.17
N ASN A 679 -2.25 16.59 30.87
CA ASN A 679 -3.21 17.41 30.12
C ASN A 679 -4.66 16.88 30.23
N GLN A 680 -4.87 15.59 30.56
CA GLN A 680 -6.19 14.97 30.83
C GLN A 680 -6.58 15.01 32.33
N ASN A 681 -5.86 15.80 33.15
CA ASN A 681 -6.02 15.90 34.59
C ASN A 681 -5.83 14.58 35.36
N ARG A 682 -5.21 13.58 34.76
CA ARG A 682 -4.75 12.36 35.42
C ARG A 682 -3.47 12.66 36.20
N THR A 683 -3.37 12.12 37.40
CA THR A 683 -2.19 12.34 38.28
C THR A 683 -1.45 11.02 38.50
N PHE A 684 -0.13 11.03 38.38
CA PHE A 684 0.75 9.94 38.76
C PHE A 684 1.93 10.47 39.56
N THR A 685 2.64 9.56 40.26
CA THR A 685 3.84 9.93 41.00
C THR A 685 5.07 9.41 40.24
N TYR A 686 5.87 10.32 39.71
CA TYR A 686 7.19 10.00 39.20
C TYR A 686 8.12 9.66 40.35
N THR A 687 8.88 8.55 40.25
CA THR A 687 9.71 8.04 41.34
C THR A 687 11.00 7.44 40.85
N GLN A 688 12.12 7.77 41.48
CA GLN A 688 13.41 7.10 41.35
C GLN A 688 13.89 6.63 42.73
N SER A 689 14.64 5.53 42.79
CA SER A 689 15.24 5.04 44.03
C SER A 689 16.68 4.59 43.78
N ALA A 690 17.57 4.93 44.70
CA ALA A 690 18.95 4.52 44.66
C ALA A 690 19.54 4.37 46.06
N ARG A 691 20.56 3.56 46.19
CA ARG A 691 21.35 3.49 47.41
C ARG A 691 22.42 4.57 47.38
N VAL A 692 22.36 5.52 48.27
CA VAL A 692 23.37 6.61 48.45
C VAL A 692 24.42 6.14 49.44
N ASN A 693 25.71 6.28 49.07
CA ASN A 693 26.86 6.07 49.92
C ASN A 693 27.87 7.16 49.59
N GLY A 694 27.81 8.25 50.35
CA GLY A 694 28.47 9.51 50.00
C GLY A 694 27.58 10.38 49.12
N THR A 695 27.78 10.38 47.81
CA THR A 695 26.97 11.16 46.85
C THR A 695 26.40 10.28 45.76
N HIS A 696 25.13 10.48 45.41
CA HIS A 696 24.46 9.90 44.25
C HIS A 696 23.78 11.00 43.45
N VAL A 697 23.81 10.90 42.12
CA VAL A 697 23.18 11.88 41.22
C VAL A 697 21.91 11.25 40.62
N PHE A 698 20.75 11.81 40.95
CA PHE A 698 19.50 11.54 40.27
C PHE A 698 19.36 12.46 39.05
N VAL A 699 19.07 11.92 37.88
CA VAL A 699 18.75 12.71 36.70
C VAL A 699 17.24 12.71 36.52
N VAL A 700 16.63 13.90 36.46
CA VAL A 700 15.17 14.05 36.48
C VAL A 700 14.65 14.83 35.28
N PRO A 701 13.58 14.36 34.58
CA PRO A 701 13.13 14.96 33.34
C PRO A 701 12.05 16.03 33.53
N TYR A 702 11.47 16.17 34.71
CA TYR A 702 10.38 17.11 34.97
C TYR A 702 10.88 18.36 35.70
N ALA A 703 10.49 19.54 35.18
CA ALA A 703 10.67 20.78 35.92
C ALA A 703 9.55 20.95 36.96
N THR A 704 9.86 21.59 38.10
CA THR A 704 8.85 21.98 39.09
C THR A 704 8.45 23.45 38.94
N VAL A 705 9.24 24.22 38.18
CA VAL A 705 8.99 25.62 37.83
C VAL A 705 9.16 25.80 36.33
N GLY A 706 8.13 26.35 35.67
CA GLY A 706 8.15 26.60 34.22
C GLY A 706 7.93 25.37 33.35
N MET A 707 7.33 24.30 33.88
CA MET A 707 6.99 23.10 33.10
C MET A 707 6.10 23.45 31.90
N PRO A 708 6.53 23.10 30.66
CA PRO A 708 5.78 23.43 29.44
C PRO A 708 4.60 22.48 29.18
N TYR A 709 3.91 22.73 28.06
CA TYR A 709 2.90 21.82 27.47
C TYR A 709 1.63 21.56 28.27
N GLY A 710 1.31 22.41 29.27
CA GLY A 710 0.11 22.24 30.11
C GLY A 710 0.22 21.11 31.14
N ILE A 711 1.34 20.44 31.23
CA ILE A 711 1.64 19.48 32.31
C ILE A 711 1.88 20.25 33.62
N LYS A 712 1.28 19.77 34.70
CA LYS A 712 1.46 20.39 36.03
C LYS A 712 2.28 19.47 36.92
N THR A 713 3.19 20.03 37.66
CA THR A 713 4.03 19.29 38.61
C THR A 713 3.88 19.82 40.02
N GLY A 714 4.17 19.00 41.00
CA GLY A 714 4.33 19.47 42.38
C GLY A 714 5.42 20.57 42.47
N PRO A 715 5.42 21.41 43.52
CA PRO A 715 6.28 22.58 43.62
C PRO A 715 7.76 22.25 43.81
N ALA A 716 8.05 21.01 44.21
CA ALA A 716 9.45 20.55 44.41
C ALA A 716 9.49 19.01 44.40
N TYR A 717 10.63 18.46 44.00
CA TYR A 717 10.98 17.06 44.24
C TYR A 717 11.13 16.81 45.76
N LYS A 718 10.56 15.70 46.22
CA LYS A 718 10.77 15.19 47.57
C LYS A 718 11.82 14.11 47.52
N VAL A 719 12.93 14.30 48.25
CA VAL A 719 13.97 13.30 48.43
C VAL A 719 13.95 12.83 49.89
N THR A 720 13.81 11.51 50.08
CA THR A 720 13.73 10.90 51.41
C THR A 720 14.88 9.93 51.59
N ILE A 721 15.68 10.07 52.66
CA ILE A 721 16.69 9.10 53.12
C ILE A 721 16.31 8.72 54.58
N GLY A 722 16.00 7.45 54.81
CA GLY A 722 15.50 6.97 56.10
C GLY A 722 14.23 7.74 56.51
N ASN A 723 14.26 8.46 57.61
CA ASN A 723 13.13 9.26 58.12
C ASN A 723 13.22 10.75 57.76
N VAL A 724 14.24 11.18 57.03
CA VAL A 724 14.48 12.58 56.67
C VAL A 724 14.01 12.82 55.23
N THR A 725 13.13 13.83 55.03
CA THR A 725 12.69 14.27 53.74
C THR A 725 13.11 15.74 53.51
N LYS A 726 13.75 15.97 52.37
CA LYS A 726 14.10 17.31 51.87
C LYS A 726 13.43 17.58 50.56
N GLN A 727 13.31 18.86 50.19
CA GLN A 727 12.68 19.27 48.92
C GLN A 727 13.63 20.11 48.12
N ILE A 728 13.56 19.98 46.80
CA ILE A 728 14.37 20.75 45.84
C ILE A 728 13.50 21.12 44.62
N ALA A 729 13.48 22.43 44.32
CA ALA A 729 12.84 22.93 43.11
C ALA A 729 13.81 22.80 41.91
N VAL A 730 13.27 22.52 40.73
CA VAL A 730 14.00 22.36 39.48
C VAL A 730 13.34 23.25 38.43
N ASN A 731 14.11 24.14 37.80
CA ASN A 731 13.61 24.99 36.73
C ASN A 731 13.65 24.25 35.36
N GLU A 732 12.84 24.71 34.44
CA GLU A 732 12.85 24.14 33.07
C GLU A 732 14.23 24.28 32.41
N SER A 733 14.94 25.40 32.64
CA SER A 733 16.32 25.59 32.16
C SER A 733 17.30 24.54 32.69
N ASP A 734 17.11 24.10 33.95
CA ASP A 734 17.96 23.07 34.55
C ASP A 734 17.75 21.72 33.87
N VAL A 735 16.51 21.40 33.52
CA VAL A 735 16.15 20.18 32.80
C VAL A 735 16.68 20.17 31.38
N GLN A 736 16.56 21.29 30.67
CA GLN A 736 17.04 21.41 29.29
C GLN A 736 18.56 21.38 29.15
N ASN A 737 19.29 21.98 30.15
CA ASN A 737 20.74 22.11 30.11
C ASN A 737 21.48 21.03 30.93
N GLY A 738 20.79 20.12 31.60
CA GLY A 738 21.42 19.11 32.46
C GLY A 738 22.14 19.70 33.65
N THR A 739 21.63 20.83 34.19
CA THR A 739 22.28 21.58 35.31
C THR A 739 22.34 20.73 36.57
N GLU A 740 23.46 20.78 37.27
CA GLU A 740 23.62 20.08 38.57
C GLU A 740 23.18 20.95 39.76
N LEU A 741 22.28 20.38 40.53
CA LEU A 741 21.74 20.94 41.77
C LEU A 741 22.17 20.05 42.94
N THR A 742 22.47 20.61 44.12
CA THR A 742 22.95 19.85 45.28
C THR A 742 21.93 19.81 46.40
N LEU A 743 21.83 18.66 47.06
CA LEU A 743 20.96 18.43 48.21
C LEU A 743 21.70 17.56 49.25
N SER A 744 22.09 18.13 50.37
CA SER A 744 22.80 17.42 51.44
C SER A 744 21.89 16.99 52.56
N PHE A 745 22.01 15.73 53.04
CA PHE A 745 21.25 15.15 54.14
C PHE A 745 22.06 15.07 55.43
#